data_4add0eaf34235a741e577896ad076d02
#
_entry.id   4add0eaf34235a741e577896ad076d02
#
_cell.length_a   1.000
_cell.length_b   1.000
_cell.length_c   1.000
_cell.angle_alpha   90.00
_cell.angle_beta   90.00
_cell.angle_gamma   90.00
#
_symmetry.space_group_name_H-M   'P 1'
#
loop_
_entity.id
_entity.type
_entity.pdbx_description
1 polymer ?
#
loop_
_entity_poly.entity_id
_entity_poly.type
_entity_poly.pdbx_seq_one_letter_code
_entity_poly.pdbx_strand_id
1 'polypeptide(L)'
;MKSRGASAVPDTPSVMSGHALQQHQRGGGGMRWRECAAVLGAVAVVVLVVTHALLNVGDDLGDLADPVARLRAATDEKAALLSKKTPEEAQAEQDIKAAGGADADGSPWSSEMLQWQRTGYHFQPDGNFMNAPMYYRGLYHFFYQYNPKGVVWNKIAWGHAVSSDLVHWHHLPVAMVPDQWYDINGVLTGSATMLPNGTVILLYTGNSDTFAQVQCLAFPADPQDPLLRTWTKHPANPVIYPPPGIGDRDFRDPMAAWFDKSDSTWRTIIGSKDDHGHAGIALMYKTKDFIKYELIQDPVHRVEGTGMWECIDLYPISGGSNSSEEVIHVMKASVNDEWHDYYALGRFDAEANRWTPLDPETDVGIGMRVDWGKFYASTSFYDPVKQRRVSWGFVGETDSPNTDIAKGWASLQGIPRKVVLDEKTRTNILQWPVEEIDSLRYNAANFSGITIESSAVITLPLRQVAQLDIEASFRLNASAIAALNEADVSYNCSTSGGATERGALGPFGLLIHATNSGSEQLAVYFYIYKGLDGGLRTQFCHDESGSSRAKELLKRVVGSTVPVLHGEALSARVLVDHSIVESFVMGGRMTVTSRVYPMEAIHAAGRVCVFNNATGSAVTVEKLVVHEMASAPIQPYRDA
;
A
#
# COMPACT_ATOMS: atom_id res chain seq x y z
N MET A 1 8.82 24.86 -28.46
CA MET A 1 7.57 25.59 -28.76
C MET A 1 6.48 24.97 -27.92
N LYS A 2 5.98 25.70 -26.98
CA LYS A 2 4.84 25.55 -26.08
C LYS A 2 4.03 24.25 -26.16
N SER A 3 4.22 23.36 -25.19
CA SER A 3 3.26 22.35 -24.80
C SER A 3 2.58 22.79 -23.51
N ARG A 4 1.28 22.83 -23.52
CA ARG A 4 0.47 23.09 -22.34
C ARG A 4 0.04 21.74 -21.73
N GLY A 5 0.22 21.65 -20.46
CA GLY A 5 -0.13 20.77 -19.45
C GLY A 5 -1.49 20.06 -19.57
N ALA A 6 -1.44 18.79 -19.31
CA ALA A 6 -2.58 17.99 -18.90
C ALA A 6 -2.90 18.33 -17.46
N SER A 7 -4.09 18.86 -17.21
CA SER A 7 -4.62 19.00 -15.87
C SER A 7 -5.02 17.63 -15.37
N ALA A 8 -4.27 17.10 -14.42
CA ALA A 8 -4.72 16.00 -13.59
C ALA A 8 -5.91 16.46 -12.76
N VAL A 9 -7.02 15.78 -12.85
CA VAL A 9 -8.12 15.89 -11.90
C VAL A 9 -7.64 15.23 -10.60
N PRO A 10 -7.61 15.91 -9.46
CA PRO A 10 -7.17 15.30 -8.22
C PRO A 10 -8.21 14.27 -7.74
N ASP A 11 -7.81 13.02 -7.70
CA ASP A 11 -8.50 11.99 -6.91
C ASP A 11 -8.43 12.42 -5.44
N THR A 12 -9.57 12.73 -4.86
CA THR A 12 -9.64 13.02 -3.43
C THR A 12 -9.37 11.75 -2.63
N PRO A 13 -8.35 11.72 -1.77
CA PRO A 13 -8.06 10.57 -0.95
C PRO A 13 -9.15 10.38 0.11
N SER A 14 -9.69 9.19 0.19
CA SER A 14 -10.49 8.80 1.35
C SER A 14 -9.57 8.59 2.55
N VAL A 15 -9.78 9.39 3.49
CA VAL A 15 -9.28 9.52 4.83
C VAL A 15 -8.72 8.23 5.46
N MET A 16 -7.42 8.16 5.62
CA MET A 16 -6.73 7.59 6.77
C MET A 16 -5.41 8.33 7.01
N SER A 17 -5.45 9.61 7.20
CA SER A 17 -4.46 10.31 7.98
C SER A 17 -5.13 10.63 9.32
N GLY A 18 -4.46 10.32 10.42
CA GLY A 18 -4.92 10.74 11.73
C GLY A 18 -4.86 12.25 11.88
N HIS A 19 -5.69 12.94 11.16
CA HIS A 19 -6.02 14.33 11.39
C HIS A 19 -7.45 14.63 10.96
N ALA A 20 -8.17 14.95 11.98
CA ALA A 20 -9.16 16.00 12.05
C ALA A 20 -9.98 16.24 10.79
N LEU A 21 -11.25 15.77 10.87
CA LEU A 21 -12.42 16.60 10.59
C LEU A 21 -12.21 17.66 9.51
N GLN A 22 -12.43 17.29 8.27
CA GLN A 22 -12.97 18.27 7.35
C GLN A 22 -14.48 18.21 7.39
N GLN A 23 -15.03 19.22 8.04
CA GLN A 23 -16.44 19.51 8.06
C GLN A 23 -16.98 19.71 6.65
N HIS A 24 -18.12 19.10 6.39
CA HIS A 24 -19.02 19.51 5.34
C HIS A 24 -19.35 21.01 5.48
N GLN A 25 -18.89 21.84 4.58
CA GLN A 25 -19.43 23.15 4.38
C GLN A 25 -20.72 23.09 3.54
N ARG A 26 -21.83 23.25 4.17
CA ARG A 26 -23.01 23.84 3.54
C ARG A 26 -23.24 25.22 4.15
N GLY A 27 -23.33 26.23 3.30
CA GLY A 27 -23.99 27.48 3.57
C GLY A 27 -23.06 28.67 3.81
N GLY A 28 -23.16 29.62 2.91
CA GLY A 28 -22.41 30.85 2.84
C GLY A 28 -22.57 31.79 4.05
N GLY A 29 -21.48 32.46 4.33
CA GLY A 29 -21.42 33.57 5.26
C GLY A 29 -19.98 34.06 5.30
N GLY A 30 -19.72 35.14 4.57
CA GLY A 30 -18.38 35.73 4.53
C GLY A 30 -17.94 36.17 5.91
N MET A 31 -16.88 35.59 6.42
CA MET A 31 -16.21 36.02 7.63
C MET A 31 -15.46 37.34 7.35
N ARG A 32 -15.81 38.38 8.09
CA ARG A 32 -15.25 39.72 7.91
C ARG A 32 -13.81 39.77 8.42
N TRP A 33 -12.92 40.40 7.68
CA TRP A 33 -11.50 40.67 7.97
C TRP A 33 -11.19 41.22 9.37
N ARG A 34 -12.19 41.63 10.13
CA ARG A 34 -12.06 42.14 11.50
C ARG A 34 -11.82 41.08 12.57
N GLU A 35 -12.18 39.83 12.34
CA GLU A 35 -11.98 38.74 13.32
C GLU A 35 -10.58 38.12 13.24
N CYS A 36 -9.96 38.05 12.06
CA CYS A 36 -8.55 37.65 11.93
C CYS A 36 -7.59 38.66 12.56
N ALA A 37 -7.92 39.95 12.54
CA ALA A 37 -7.11 40.98 13.19
C ALA A 37 -7.15 40.90 14.73
N ALA A 38 -8.24 40.39 15.30
CA ALA A 38 -8.39 40.25 16.76
C ALA A 38 -7.54 39.07 17.29
N VAL A 39 -7.45 37.95 16.55
CA VAL A 39 -6.64 36.81 16.95
C VAL A 39 -5.14 37.10 16.82
N LEU A 40 -4.71 37.77 15.75
CA LEU A 40 -3.32 38.21 15.59
C LEU A 40 -2.91 39.26 16.62
N GLY A 41 -3.85 40.15 17.02
CA GLY A 41 -3.63 41.10 18.09
C GLY A 41 -3.45 40.45 19.46
N ALA A 42 -4.23 39.43 19.78
CA ALA A 42 -4.11 38.70 21.04
C ALA A 42 -2.78 37.90 21.15
N VAL A 43 -2.32 37.29 20.08
CA VAL A 43 -1.02 36.58 20.05
C VAL A 43 0.16 37.57 20.20
N ALA A 44 0.08 38.75 19.56
CA ALA A 44 1.11 39.78 19.68
C ALA A 44 1.21 40.36 21.09
N VAL A 45 0.07 40.53 21.79
CA VAL A 45 0.03 40.99 23.18
C VAL A 45 0.60 39.95 24.14
N VAL A 46 0.33 38.66 23.93
CA VAL A 46 0.89 37.59 24.76
C VAL A 46 2.42 37.48 24.58
N VAL A 47 2.94 37.62 23.36
CA VAL A 47 4.37 37.62 23.09
C VAL A 47 5.05 38.87 23.70
N LEU A 48 4.41 40.05 23.67
CA LEU A 48 4.92 41.28 24.27
C LEU A 48 4.91 41.24 25.80
N VAL A 49 3.91 40.63 26.43
CA VAL A 49 3.84 40.46 27.88
C VAL A 49 4.88 39.45 28.37
N VAL A 50 5.10 38.37 27.63
CA VAL A 50 6.15 37.37 27.96
C VAL A 50 7.56 37.95 27.78
N THR A 51 7.78 38.77 26.73
CA THR A 51 9.10 39.42 26.53
C THR A 51 9.33 40.55 27.57
N HIS A 52 8.29 41.26 27.98
CA HIS A 52 8.42 42.29 29.01
C HIS A 52 8.63 41.68 30.42
N ALA A 53 8.03 40.54 30.69
CA ALA A 53 8.26 39.78 31.94
C ALA A 53 9.69 39.19 32.00
N LEU A 54 10.28 38.84 30.86
CA LEU A 54 11.65 38.32 30.77
C LEU A 54 12.73 39.40 30.85
N LEU A 55 12.39 40.68 30.57
CA LEU A 55 13.33 41.79 30.60
C LEU A 55 13.37 42.53 31.94
N ASN A 56 12.44 42.26 32.88
CA ASN A 56 12.36 42.94 34.19
C ASN A 56 12.82 42.07 35.37
N VAL A 57 13.51 40.98 35.15
CA VAL A 57 14.20 40.21 36.23
C VAL A 57 15.67 40.54 36.23
N GLY A 58 15.99 41.77 36.70
CA GLY A 58 17.31 42.12 37.20
C GLY A 58 17.21 42.18 38.72
N ASP A 59 18.19 41.53 39.36
CA ASP A 59 18.54 41.62 40.79
C ASP A 59 17.56 40.97 41.80
N ASP A 60 17.69 39.65 41.99
CA ASP A 60 17.87 39.01 43.32
C ASP A 60 18.44 37.58 43.14
N LEU A 61 19.70 37.43 43.51
CA LEU A 61 20.38 36.16 43.62
C LEU A 61 20.10 35.55 44.99
N GLY A 62 19.10 34.67 45.06
CA GLY A 62 18.81 33.88 46.23
C GLY A 62 17.98 32.66 45.84
N ASP A 63 18.54 31.48 46.03
CA ASP A 63 18.01 30.13 45.87
C ASP A 63 17.88 29.60 44.41
N LEU A 64 18.95 28.98 43.98
CA LEU A 64 19.00 28.08 42.82
C LEU A 64 18.25 26.77 43.12
N ALA A 65 16.93 26.78 43.02
CA ALA A 65 16.15 25.56 42.88
C ALA A 65 16.17 25.13 41.39
N ASP A 66 16.59 23.90 41.15
CA ASP A 66 16.84 23.15 39.94
C ASP A 66 16.00 23.57 38.72
N PRO A 67 16.60 24.07 37.64
CA PRO A 67 15.92 24.40 36.39
C PRO A 67 15.16 23.22 35.78
N VAL A 68 15.58 21.99 36.06
CA VAL A 68 14.93 20.75 35.62
C VAL A 68 13.60 20.54 36.32
N ALA A 69 13.46 20.95 37.60
CA ALA A 69 12.22 20.85 38.34
C ALA A 69 11.15 21.87 37.82
N ARG A 70 11.57 23.06 37.40
CA ARG A 70 10.67 24.05 36.78
C ARG A 70 10.24 23.63 35.36
N LEU A 71 11.12 23.01 34.61
CA LEU A 71 10.79 22.45 33.29
C LEU A 71 9.83 21.27 33.42
N ARG A 72 10.00 20.42 34.44
CA ARG A 72 9.05 19.32 34.75
C ARG A 72 7.68 19.85 35.16
N ALA A 73 7.61 20.82 36.04
CA ALA A 73 6.32 21.42 36.44
C ALA A 73 5.58 22.07 35.27
N ALA A 74 6.29 22.75 34.38
CA ALA A 74 5.70 23.34 33.15
C ALA A 74 5.28 22.26 32.13
N THR A 75 5.98 21.14 32.05
CA THR A 75 5.60 19.99 31.21
C THR A 75 4.42 19.22 31.79
N ASP A 76 4.33 19.08 33.10
CA ASP A 76 3.22 18.42 33.79
C ASP A 76 1.92 19.25 33.70
N GLU A 77 2.02 20.57 33.79
CA GLU A 77 0.88 21.49 33.59
C GLU A 77 0.40 21.50 32.14
N LYS A 78 1.32 21.45 31.18
CA LYS A 78 1.02 21.34 29.76
C LYS A 78 0.46 19.96 29.41
N ALA A 79 0.97 18.89 30.01
CA ALA A 79 0.43 17.55 29.87
C ALA A 79 -0.98 17.42 30.48
N ALA A 80 -1.25 18.09 31.62
CA ALA A 80 -2.57 18.14 32.22
C ALA A 80 -3.57 18.97 31.39
N LEU A 81 -3.10 20.00 30.68
CA LEU A 81 -3.94 20.77 29.73
C LEU A 81 -4.20 19.96 28.43
N LEU A 82 -3.23 19.18 27.96
CA LEU A 82 -3.37 18.32 26.78
C LEU A 82 -4.13 17.02 27.08
N SER A 83 -4.24 16.62 28.35
CA SER A 83 -5.05 15.46 28.78
C SER A 83 -6.55 15.78 28.92
N LYS A 84 -6.93 17.04 28.91
CA LYS A 84 -8.35 17.45 28.84
C LYS A 84 -8.81 17.28 27.40
N LYS A 85 -9.61 16.25 27.16
CA LYS A 85 -10.30 16.05 25.89
C LYS A 85 -11.07 17.32 25.51
N THR A 86 -10.95 17.72 24.26
CA THR A 86 -11.82 18.78 23.74
C THR A 86 -13.28 18.32 23.79
N PRO A 87 -14.26 19.24 23.87
CA PRO A 87 -15.68 18.87 23.79
C PRO A 87 -16.00 18.03 22.54
N GLU A 88 -15.25 18.23 21.44
CA GLU A 88 -15.38 17.47 20.18
C GLU A 88 -14.83 16.05 20.29
N GLU A 89 -13.70 15.85 20.98
CA GLU A 89 -13.15 14.51 21.25
C GLU A 89 -14.01 13.72 22.23
N ALA A 90 -14.57 14.39 23.24
CA ALA A 90 -15.52 13.80 24.18
C ALA A 90 -16.84 13.43 23.49
N GLN A 91 -17.30 14.26 22.54
CA GLN A 91 -18.50 14.00 21.75
C GLN A 91 -18.25 12.84 20.77
N ALA A 92 -17.11 12.80 20.07
CA ALA A 92 -16.73 11.70 19.19
C ALA A 92 -16.65 10.37 19.95
N GLU A 93 -16.15 10.37 21.20
CA GLU A 93 -16.10 9.17 22.03
C GLU A 93 -17.48 8.75 22.56
N GLN A 94 -18.37 9.71 22.81
CA GLN A 94 -19.78 9.43 23.11
C GLN A 94 -20.54 8.90 21.89
N ASP A 95 -20.27 9.45 20.71
CA ASP A 95 -20.84 8.97 19.45
C ASP A 95 -20.34 7.56 19.10
N ILE A 96 -19.07 7.25 19.35
CA ILE A 96 -18.50 5.90 19.22
C ILE A 96 -19.12 4.93 20.25
N LYS A 97 -19.35 5.35 21.49
CA LYS A 97 -20.03 4.53 22.51
C LYS A 97 -21.51 4.35 22.23
N ALA A 98 -22.17 5.36 21.68
CA ALA A 98 -23.57 5.28 21.26
C ALA A 98 -23.75 4.38 20.03
N ALA A 99 -22.78 4.38 19.10
CA ALA A 99 -22.75 3.49 17.94
C ALA A 99 -22.49 2.02 18.30
N GLY A 100 -21.80 1.74 19.41
CA GLY A 100 -21.53 0.37 19.89
C GLY A 100 -22.67 -0.31 20.65
N GLY A 101 -23.82 0.34 20.78
CA GLY A 101 -24.96 -0.16 21.59
C GLY A 101 -26.34 -0.09 20.93
N ALA A 102 -26.41 0.28 19.65
CA ALA A 102 -27.67 0.23 18.90
C ALA A 102 -27.52 -0.73 17.71
N ASP A 103 -28.48 -1.61 17.52
CA ASP A 103 -28.73 -2.24 16.24
C ASP A 103 -28.65 -1.15 15.17
N ALA A 104 -27.72 -1.30 14.21
CA ALA A 104 -27.39 -0.29 13.22
C ALA A 104 -28.59 -0.03 12.30
N ASP A 105 -29.48 0.81 12.74
CA ASP A 105 -30.58 1.33 11.94
C ASP A 105 -29.95 2.27 10.89
N GLY A 106 -29.65 1.70 9.71
CA GLY A 106 -29.06 2.39 8.57
C GLY A 106 -27.87 1.72 7.90
N SER A 107 -27.25 0.68 8.48
CA SER A 107 -26.21 -0.09 7.79
C SER A 107 -26.82 -0.96 6.69
N PRO A 108 -26.30 -0.91 5.45
CA PRO A 108 -26.79 -1.78 4.37
C PRO A 108 -26.36 -3.25 4.53
N TRP A 109 -25.51 -3.56 5.52
CA TRP A 109 -24.83 -4.85 5.67
C TRP A 109 -25.53 -5.76 6.67
N SER A 110 -25.88 -6.98 6.23
CA SER A 110 -26.24 -8.06 7.15
C SER A 110 -24.99 -8.74 7.73
N SER A 111 -25.13 -9.41 8.86
CA SER A 111 -24.04 -10.19 9.47
C SER A 111 -23.49 -11.26 8.51
N GLU A 112 -24.34 -11.85 7.67
CA GLU A 112 -23.94 -12.83 6.65
C GLU A 112 -23.05 -12.18 5.58
N MET A 113 -23.40 -10.98 5.09
CA MET A 113 -22.58 -10.22 4.13
C MET A 113 -21.23 -9.87 4.71
N LEU A 114 -21.19 -9.38 5.96
CA LEU A 114 -19.93 -9.01 6.63
C LEU A 114 -19.03 -10.24 6.86
N GLN A 115 -19.59 -11.39 7.20
CA GLN A 115 -18.84 -12.64 7.33
C GLN A 115 -18.30 -13.11 5.97
N TRP A 116 -19.10 -13.00 4.90
CA TRP A 116 -18.69 -13.39 3.56
C TRP A 116 -17.53 -12.54 3.05
N GLN A 117 -17.42 -11.28 3.43
CA GLN A 117 -16.37 -10.37 2.99
C GLN A 117 -14.98 -10.77 3.51
N ARG A 118 -14.88 -11.59 4.56
CA ARG A 118 -13.60 -12.06 5.08
C ARG A 118 -12.94 -13.04 4.12
N THR A 119 -11.65 -12.83 3.84
CA THR A 119 -10.90 -13.66 2.89
C THR A 119 -10.63 -15.06 3.42
N GLY A 120 -10.51 -16.02 2.50
CA GLY A 120 -10.23 -17.41 2.83
C GLY A 120 -8.75 -17.75 2.83
N TYR A 121 -7.95 -17.14 1.95
CA TYR A 121 -6.52 -17.47 1.81
C TYR A 121 -5.57 -16.27 1.78
N HIS A 122 -6.05 -15.04 1.72
CA HIS A 122 -5.19 -13.89 1.95
C HIS A 122 -4.88 -13.73 3.44
N PHE A 123 -3.68 -13.24 3.75
CA PHE A 123 -3.32 -12.94 5.14
C PHE A 123 -4.16 -11.79 5.67
N GLN A 124 -5.08 -12.10 6.58
CA GLN A 124 -6.04 -11.14 7.11
C GLN A 124 -6.25 -11.33 8.63
N PRO A 125 -5.34 -10.81 9.48
CA PRO A 125 -5.61 -10.65 10.91
C PRO A 125 -6.64 -9.54 11.13
N ASP A 126 -7.19 -9.47 12.36
CA ASP A 126 -8.05 -8.36 12.76
C ASP A 126 -7.30 -7.05 12.69
N GLY A 127 -7.59 -5.93 12.38
CA GLY A 127 -6.84 -4.67 12.36
C GLY A 127 -5.39 -4.78 11.87
N ASN A 128 -5.20 -4.90 10.58
CA ASN A 128 -3.91 -5.13 9.92
C ASN A 128 -3.55 -3.97 8.99
N PHE A 129 -2.27 -3.55 9.03
CA PHE A 129 -1.74 -2.45 8.23
C PHE A 129 -0.39 -2.83 7.61
N MET A 130 0.54 -1.88 7.49
CA MET A 130 1.87 -2.03 6.87
C MET A 130 2.73 -3.13 7.52
N ASN A 131 3.84 -3.54 6.90
CA ASN A 131 4.54 -4.79 7.20
C ASN A 131 6.07 -4.71 7.14
N ALA A 132 6.73 -5.73 7.74
CA ALA A 132 8.17 -5.99 7.65
C ALA A 132 8.41 -7.50 7.52
N PRO A 133 8.40 -8.06 6.31
CA PRO A 133 8.63 -9.47 6.07
C PRO A 133 10.13 -9.81 6.07
N MET A 134 10.48 -11.05 6.51
CA MET A 134 11.82 -11.60 6.37
C MET A 134 11.80 -13.13 6.30
N TYR A 135 12.92 -13.72 5.83
CA TYR A 135 13.17 -15.14 5.95
C TYR A 135 14.26 -15.39 7.00
N TYR A 136 14.00 -16.29 7.98
CA TYR A 136 14.92 -16.62 9.05
C TYR A 136 14.80 -18.08 9.47
N ARG A 137 15.94 -18.82 9.46
CA ARG A 137 16.06 -20.20 9.97
C ARG A 137 14.96 -21.16 9.50
N GLY A 138 14.58 -21.13 8.22
CA GLY A 138 13.59 -22.05 7.64
C GLY A 138 12.16 -21.55 7.69
N LEU A 139 11.90 -20.39 8.27
CA LEU A 139 10.59 -19.77 8.38
C LEU A 139 10.56 -18.39 7.74
N TYR A 140 9.44 -18.07 7.14
CA TYR A 140 9.07 -16.70 6.79
C TYR A 140 8.45 -16.05 8.02
N HIS A 141 8.99 -14.92 8.43
CA HIS A 141 8.47 -14.10 9.51
C HIS A 141 7.79 -12.89 8.92
N PHE A 142 6.64 -12.56 9.46
CA PHE A 142 5.87 -11.42 9.04
C PHE A 142 5.49 -10.59 10.25
N PHE A 143 6.13 -9.42 10.38
CA PHE A 143 5.74 -8.43 11.36
C PHE A 143 4.80 -7.44 10.67
N TYR A 144 3.71 -7.10 11.31
CA TYR A 144 2.70 -6.21 10.74
C TYR A 144 2.18 -5.24 11.79
N GLN A 145 1.87 -4.04 11.35
CA GLN A 145 1.21 -3.06 12.20
C GLN A 145 -0.16 -3.59 12.61
N TYR A 146 -0.42 -3.58 13.88
CA TYR A 146 -1.60 -4.19 14.47
C TYR A 146 -2.16 -3.30 15.58
N ASN A 147 -3.46 -3.05 15.60
CA ASN A 147 -4.11 -2.41 16.73
C ASN A 147 -4.73 -3.47 17.65
N PRO A 148 -4.14 -3.76 18.80
CA PRO A 148 -4.66 -4.78 19.72
C PRO A 148 -5.97 -4.37 20.42
N LYS A 149 -6.44 -3.13 20.25
CA LYS A 149 -7.64 -2.59 20.91
C LYS A 149 -8.80 -2.32 19.96
N GLY A 150 -8.62 -2.61 18.68
CA GLY A 150 -9.67 -2.38 17.69
C GLY A 150 -9.18 -2.47 16.24
N VAL A 151 -10.03 -2.09 15.33
CA VAL A 151 -9.81 -2.21 13.88
C VAL A 151 -9.43 -0.91 13.20
N VAL A 152 -9.53 0.21 13.93
CA VAL A 152 -9.16 1.54 13.43
C VAL A 152 -7.69 1.80 13.71
N TRP A 153 -7.00 2.44 12.77
CA TRP A 153 -5.60 2.81 12.94
C TRP A 153 -5.43 3.78 14.12
N ASN A 154 -4.67 3.38 15.14
CA ASN A 154 -4.41 4.13 16.36
C ASN A 154 -3.13 3.55 16.98
N LYS A 155 -2.78 3.79 18.21
CA LYS A 155 -1.61 3.29 18.95
C LYS A 155 -1.17 1.88 18.51
N ILE A 156 -0.51 1.84 17.36
CA ILE A 156 -0.14 0.62 16.67
C ILE A 156 0.95 -0.13 17.42
N ALA A 157 0.78 -1.43 17.55
CA ALA A 157 1.76 -2.41 17.96
C ALA A 157 2.28 -3.19 16.74
N TRP A 158 3.28 -4.03 16.90
CA TRP A 158 3.68 -5.00 15.89
C TRP A 158 3.14 -6.38 16.23
N GLY A 159 2.19 -6.87 15.45
CA GLY A 159 1.81 -8.26 15.41
C GLY A 159 2.91 -9.09 14.75
N HIS A 160 2.91 -10.40 14.98
CA HIS A 160 3.90 -11.32 14.44
C HIS A 160 3.23 -12.61 14.00
N ALA A 161 3.61 -13.09 12.83
CA ALA A 161 3.19 -14.38 12.31
C ALA A 161 4.37 -15.08 11.61
N VAL A 162 4.32 -16.41 11.56
CA VAL A 162 5.32 -17.24 10.88
C VAL A 162 4.66 -18.21 9.92
N SER A 163 5.39 -18.55 8.85
CA SER A 163 4.97 -19.53 7.86
C SER A 163 6.18 -20.30 7.33
N SER A 164 5.97 -21.55 6.93
CA SER A 164 6.97 -22.33 6.21
C SER A 164 6.88 -22.17 4.69
N ASP A 165 5.78 -21.60 4.19
CA ASP A 165 5.45 -21.60 2.76
C ASP A 165 4.78 -20.31 2.24
N LEU A 166 4.75 -19.22 3.01
CA LEU A 166 4.11 -17.94 2.64
C LEU A 166 2.58 -18.00 2.46
N VAL A 167 1.96 -19.14 2.71
CA VAL A 167 0.52 -19.40 2.52
C VAL A 167 -0.16 -19.75 3.82
N HIS A 168 0.40 -20.73 4.54
CA HIS A 168 -0.13 -21.18 5.82
C HIS A 168 0.57 -20.45 6.97
N TRP A 169 -0.16 -19.56 7.63
CA TRP A 169 0.38 -18.66 8.65
C TRP A 169 -0.06 -19.03 10.05
N HIS A 170 0.84 -18.85 11.00
CA HIS A 170 0.58 -19.04 12.42
C HIS A 170 0.87 -17.75 13.18
N HIS A 171 -0.11 -17.28 13.96
CA HIS A 171 0.06 -16.14 14.87
C HIS A 171 0.99 -16.48 16.02
N LEU A 172 1.89 -15.57 16.27
CA LEU A 172 2.73 -15.51 17.47
C LEU A 172 2.24 -14.38 18.40
N PRO A 173 2.74 -14.31 19.65
CA PRO A 173 2.49 -13.16 20.51
C PRO A 173 2.91 -11.86 19.84
N VAL A 174 2.27 -10.74 20.23
CA VAL A 174 2.64 -9.39 19.78
C VAL A 174 4.13 -9.15 20.05
N ALA A 175 4.87 -8.79 19.00
CA ALA A 175 6.33 -8.63 19.09
C ALA A 175 6.73 -7.36 19.85
N MET A 176 6.07 -6.23 19.59
CA MET A 176 6.36 -4.94 20.23
C MET A 176 5.08 -4.16 20.47
N VAL A 177 5.02 -3.47 21.61
CA VAL A 177 3.90 -2.58 21.97
C VAL A 177 4.41 -1.15 22.16
N PRO A 178 3.56 -0.11 21.98
CA PRO A 178 3.93 1.29 22.23
C PRO A 178 3.96 1.55 23.75
N ASP A 179 5.12 1.44 24.38
CA ASP A 179 5.31 1.50 25.84
C ASP A 179 6.44 2.45 26.30
N GLN A 180 7.14 3.11 25.34
CA GLN A 180 8.20 4.05 25.61
C GLN A 180 7.83 5.44 25.11
N TRP A 181 8.39 6.49 25.70
CA TRP A 181 8.08 7.88 25.30
C TRP A 181 8.31 8.14 23.78
N TYR A 182 9.29 7.44 23.18
CA TYR A 182 9.63 7.61 21.77
C TYR A 182 8.71 6.81 20.82
N ASP A 183 7.82 5.97 21.32
CA ASP A 183 6.86 5.22 20.51
C ASP A 183 5.47 5.11 21.16
N ILE A 184 5.17 5.91 22.18
CA ILE A 184 3.91 5.83 22.95
C ILE A 184 2.65 6.07 22.07
N ASN A 185 2.80 6.75 20.94
CA ASN A 185 1.74 6.99 19.97
C ASN A 185 1.75 6.00 18.79
N GLY A 186 2.62 4.99 18.83
CA GLY A 186 2.64 3.88 17.88
C GLY A 186 4.04 3.38 17.56
N VAL A 187 4.16 2.08 17.39
CA VAL A 187 5.30 1.40 16.77
C VAL A 187 4.99 1.30 15.27
N LEU A 188 5.47 2.26 14.48
CA LEU A 188 5.18 2.36 13.06
C LEU A 188 6.08 1.43 12.23
N THR A 189 5.98 1.49 10.91
CA THR A 189 6.71 0.63 9.98
C THR A 189 8.23 0.69 10.16
N GLY A 190 8.86 -0.39 9.81
CA GLY A 190 10.30 -0.57 9.81
C GLY A 190 10.70 -1.83 9.05
N SER A 191 11.88 -2.33 9.33
CA SER A 191 12.45 -3.47 8.62
C SER A 191 13.28 -4.37 9.52
N ALA A 192 13.47 -5.61 9.07
CA ALA A 192 14.35 -6.57 9.70
C ALA A 192 15.67 -6.67 8.93
N THR A 193 16.79 -6.67 9.63
CA THR A 193 18.12 -6.88 9.07
C THR A 193 18.79 -8.07 9.76
N MET A 194 19.27 -9.03 8.98
CA MET A 194 20.04 -10.15 9.49
C MET A 194 21.53 -9.82 9.42
N LEU A 195 22.21 -9.87 10.57
CA LEU A 195 23.65 -9.63 10.70
C LEU A 195 24.44 -10.88 10.29
N PRO A 196 25.74 -10.75 9.93
CA PRO A 196 26.59 -11.89 9.55
C PRO A 196 26.73 -12.98 10.64
N ASN A 197 26.56 -12.62 11.89
CA ASN A 197 26.58 -13.57 13.02
C ASN A 197 25.23 -14.31 13.22
N GLY A 198 24.24 -14.06 12.34
CA GLY A 198 22.91 -14.66 12.40
C GLY A 198 21.94 -13.97 13.38
N THR A 199 22.35 -12.88 14.01
CA THR A 199 21.43 -12.06 14.84
C THR A 199 20.52 -11.24 13.93
N VAL A 200 19.24 -11.18 14.26
CA VAL A 200 18.27 -10.28 13.61
C VAL A 200 18.14 -9.00 14.43
N ILE A 201 18.07 -7.86 13.77
CA ILE A 201 17.69 -6.59 14.37
C ILE A 201 16.47 -6.03 13.66
N LEU A 202 15.66 -5.29 14.40
CA LEU A 202 14.58 -4.47 13.83
C LEU A 202 14.95 -3.01 13.98
N LEU A 203 14.89 -2.29 12.88
CA LEU A 203 14.92 -0.83 12.86
C LEU A 203 13.51 -0.36 12.49
N TYR A 204 12.86 0.41 13.36
CA TYR A 204 11.47 0.81 13.21
C TYR A 204 11.25 2.27 13.52
N THR A 205 10.17 2.84 13.01
CA THR A 205 9.77 4.20 13.34
C THR A 205 8.94 4.20 14.63
N GLY A 206 9.41 4.92 15.64
CA GLY A 206 8.65 5.27 16.82
C GLY A 206 7.89 6.57 16.60
N ASN A 207 6.61 6.60 16.98
CA ASN A 207 5.81 7.83 17.05
C ASN A 207 5.82 8.31 18.50
N SER A 208 6.62 9.35 18.76
CA SER A 208 6.94 9.82 20.11
C SER A 208 5.74 10.47 20.82
N ASP A 209 5.92 10.81 22.08
CA ASP A 209 4.97 11.56 22.90
C ASP A 209 4.59 12.93 22.31
N THR A 210 5.48 13.51 21.50
CA THR A 210 5.25 14.75 20.73
C THR A 210 4.77 14.50 19.29
N PHE A 211 4.51 13.24 18.91
CA PHE A 211 4.21 12.80 17.55
C PHE A 211 5.38 12.99 16.56
N ALA A 212 6.59 13.20 17.04
CA ALA A 212 7.76 13.17 16.19
C ALA A 212 8.08 11.72 15.79
N GLN A 213 8.41 11.52 14.52
CA GLN A 213 8.82 10.24 13.96
C GLN A 213 10.32 10.08 14.11
N VAL A 214 10.74 9.10 14.89
CA VAL A 214 12.15 8.82 15.20
C VAL A 214 12.46 7.35 14.94
N GLN A 215 13.73 7.03 14.60
CA GLN A 215 14.05 5.64 14.34
C GLN A 215 14.58 4.96 15.59
N CYS A 216 14.10 3.76 15.82
CA CYS A 216 14.33 2.98 17.03
C CYS A 216 14.82 1.58 16.67
N LEU A 217 15.68 1.03 17.52
CA LEU A 217 16.30 -0.28 17.39
C LEU A 217 15.71 -1.26 18.40
N ALA A 218 15.43 -2.49 17.93
CA ALA A 218 15.08 -3.62 18.77
C ALA A 218 15.84 -4.88 18.33
N PHE A 219 16.00 -5.82 19.26
CA PHE A 219 16.65 -7.11 19.02
C PHE A 219 15.93 -8.22 19.77
N PRO A 220 16.07 -9.48 19.34
CA PRO A 220 15.43 -10.61 20.02
C PRO A 220 15.91 -10.72 21.47
N ALA A 221 14.98 -10.86 22.41
CA ALA A 221 15.33 -11.12 23.82
C ALA A 221 16.05 -12.46 24.00
N ASP A 222 15.67 -13.46 23.20
CA ASP A 222 16.37 -14.73 23.05
C ASP A 222 16.79 -14.95 21.59
N PRO A 223 18.08 -14.73 21.24
CA PRO A 223 18.58 -14.97 19.89
C PRO A 223 18.57 -16.44 19.45
N GLN A 224 18.36 -17.39 20.38
CA GLN A 224 18.28 -18.82 20.08
C GLN A 224 16.86 -19.27 19.73
N ASP A 225 15.83 -18.49 20.09
CA ASP A 225 14.45 -18.78 19.69
C ASP A 225 14.27 -18.65 18.16
N PRO A 226 14.04 -19.74 17.43
CA PRO A 226 13.85 -19.66 15.97
C PRO A 226 12.60 -18.91 15.57
N LEU A 227 11.64 -18.76 16.49
CA LEU A 227 10.40 -18.04 16.28
C LEU A 227 10.50 -16.55 16.59
N LEU A 228 11.59 -16.09 17.24
CA LEU A 228 11.80 -14.68 17.59
C LEU A 228 10.58 -14.07 18.30
N ARG A 229 10.00 -14.79 19.28
CA ARG A 229 8.72 -14.44 19.93
C ARG A 229 8.78 -13.17 20.77
N THR A 230 9.93 -12.86 21.35
CA THR A 230 10.09 -11.74 22.28
C THR A 230 11.21 -10.80 21.83
N TRP A 231 10.94 -9.50 21.96
CA TRP A 231 11.83 -8.45 21.49
C TRP A 231 12.16 -7.48 22.63
N THR A 232 13.38 -6.95 22.61
CA THR A 232 13.86 -5.94 23.55
C THR A 232 14.20 -4.68 22.80
N LYS A 233 13.61 -3.56 23.19
CA LYS A 233 13.94 -2.24 22.66
C LYS A 233 15.29 -1.78 23.20
N HIS A 234 16.14 -1.23 22.35
CA HIS A 234 17.47 -0.80 22.73
C HIS A 234 17.42 0.39 23.70
N PRO A 235 18.20 0.39 24.81
CA PRO A 235 18.13 1.47 25.80
C PRO A 235 18.63 2.85 25.29
N ALA A 236 19.36 2.88 24.17
CA ALA A 236 19.79 4.14 23.54
C ALA A 236 18.76 4.72 22.55
N ASN A 237 17.56 4.13 22.45
CA ASN A 237 16.52 4.67 21.58
C ASN A 237 16.06 6.07 22.02
N PRO A 238 15.72 6.97 21.06
CA PRO A 238 15.85 6.81 19.59
C PRO A 238 17.31 6.88 19.13
N VAL A 239 17.63 6.08 18.10
CA VAL A 239 18.98 6.04 17.49
C VAL A 239 19.16 7.01 16.33
N ILE A 240 18.06 7.43 15.67
CA ILE A 240 18.08 8.46 14.62
C ILE A 240 16.89 9.41 14.82
N TYR A 241 17.17 10.70 14.69
CA TYR A 241 16.18 11.77 14.72
C TYR A 241 16.01 12.39 13.32
N PRO A 242 14.88 13.04 13.03
CA PRO A 242 14.76 13.85 11.83
C PRO A 242 15.92 14.85 11.72
N PRO A 243 16.61 14.92 10.57
CA PRO A 243 17.70 15.88 10.40
C PRO A 243 17.16 17.30 10.22
N PRO A 244 17.99 18.34 10.42
CA PRO A 244 17.58 19.71 10.17
C PRO A 244 17.00 19.92 8.77
N GLY A 245 15.85 20.59 8.67
CA GLY A 245 15.13 20.83 7.42
C GLY A 245 14.09 19.78 7.06
N ILE A 246 13.95 18.73 7.86
CA ILE A 246 12.92 17.69 7.72
C ILE A 246 11.87 17.89 8.82
N GLY A 247 10.59 17.80 8.45
CA GLY A 247 9.48 17.89 9.39
C GLY A 247 9.46 16.70 10.36
N ASP A 248 9.05 16.95 11.60
CA ASP A 248 9.01 15.91 12.65
C ASP A 248 8.11 14.71 12.29
N ARG A 249 7.18 14.89 11.37
CA ARG A 249 6.21 13.87 10.92
C ARG A 249 6.46 13.36 9.50
N ASP A 250 7.61 13.68 8.94
CA ASP A 250 7.98 13.36 7.57
C ASP A 250 9.30 12.58 7.52
N PHE A 251 9.48 11.62 8.46
CA PHE A 251 10.72 10.87 8.61
C PHE A 251 10.45 9.45 9.14
N ARG A 252 10.22 8.47 8.23
CA ARG A 252 9.75 7.14 8.63
C ARG A 252 10.15 6.03 7.69
N ASP A 253 9.89 4.79 8.15
CA ASP A 253 9.95 3.54 7.43
C ASP A 253 11.38 3.19 6.99
N PRO A 254 12.30 2.98 7.95
CA PRO A 254 13.67 2.62 7.64
C PRO A 254 13.71 1.28 6.89
N MET A 255 14.37 1.29 5.73
CA MET A 255 14.60 0.12 4.90
C MET A 255 15.57 -0.86 5.57
N ALA A 256 15.47 -2.15 5.24
CA ALA A 256 16.43 -3.18 5.67
C ALA A 256 17.86 -2.77 5.28
N ALA A 257 18.76 -2.82 6.27
CA ALA A 257 20.14 -2.38 6.04
C ALA A 257 20.94 -3.40 5.23
N TRP A 258 21.84 -2.91 4.39
CA TRP A 258 22.82 -3.73 3.69
C TRP A 258 24.25 -3.31 4.07
N PHE A 259 25.16 -4.26 3.96
CA PHE A 259 26.57 -4.03 4.30
C PHE A 259 27.35 -3.56 3.06
N ASP A 260 27.98 -2.40 3.16
CA ASP A 260 28.90 -1.88 2.17
C ASP A 260 30.34 -2.29 2.52
N LYS A 261 30.93 -3.11 1.67
CA LYS A 261 32.30 -3.61 1.88
C LYS A 261 33.38 -2.56 1.64
N SER A 262 33.08 -1.50 0.90
CA SER A 262 34.07 -0.47 0.51
C SER A 262 34.59 0.30 1.72
N ASP A 263 33.70 0.64 2.68
CA ASP A 263 34.03 1.35 3.91
C ASP A 263 33.69 0.58 5.19
N SER A 264 33.24 -0.67 5.04
CA SER A 264 32.89 -1.57 6.14
C SER A 264 31.81 -0.97 7.06
N THR A 265 30.79 -0.35 6.48
CA THR A 265 29.62 0.18 7.18
C THR A 265 28.32 -0.41 6.66
N TRP A 266 27.29 -0.35 7.47
CA TRP A 266 25.92 -0.65 7.08
C TRP A 266 25.25 0.61 6.52
N ARG A 267 24.38 0.44 5.55
CA ARG A 267 23.55 1.48 4.95
C ARG A 267 22.10 1.19 5.20
N THR A 268 21.29 2.21 5.48
CA THR A 268 19.84 2.15 5.47
C THR A 268 19.27 3.42 4.82
N ILE A 269 18.10 3.33 4.23
CA ILE A 269 17.38 4.45 3.63
C ILE A 269 16.12 4.70 4.43
N ILE A 270 15.79 5.97 4.64
CA ILE A 270 14.60 6.43 5.34
C ILE A 270 13.83 7.34 4.39
N GLY A 271 12.51 7.10 4.29
CA GLY A 271 11.62 7.92 3.50
C GLY A 271 11.33 9.26 4.15
N SER A 272 11.20 10.28 3.31
CA SER A 272 10.98 11.64 3.78
C SER A 272 10.38 12.53 2.69
N LYS A 273 10.11 13.77 3.04
CA LYS A 273 9.82 14.83 2.09
C LYS A 273 10.58 16.11 2.44
N ASP A 274 10.77 16.93 1.43
CA ASP A 274 11.27 18.29 1.54
C ASP A 274 10.11 19.26 1.27
N ASP A 275 9.82 20.13 2.23
CA ASP A 275 8.75 21.12 2.11
C ASP A 275 9.03 22.18 1.03
N HIS A 276 10.31 22.37 0.65
CA HIS A 276 10.70 23.20 -0.50
C HIS A 276 10.48 22.40 -1.79
N GLY A 277 9.37 22.62 -2.50
CA GLY A 277 9.04 21.96 -3.74
C GLY A 277 8.19 20.70 -3.58
N HIS A 278 7.74 20.38 -2.38
CA HIS A 278 6.91 19.21 -2.12
C HIS A 278 7.53 17.93 -2.70
N ALA A 279 8.83 17.78 -2.49
CA ALA A 279 9.61 16.71 -3.07
C ALA A 279 9.72 15.51 -2.15
N GLY A 280 9.46 14.33 -2.71
CA GLY A 280 9.79 13.07 -2.05
C GLY A 280 11.30 12.83 -2.09
N ILE A 281 11.87 12.40 -0.98
CA ILE A 281 13.32 12.18 -0.84
C ILE A 281 13.64 10.86 -0.13
N ALA A 282 14.76 10.28 -0.53
CA ALA A 282 15.37 9.11 0.08
C ALA A 282 16.64 9.52 0.83
N LEU A 283 16.59 9.51 2.16
CA LEU A 283 17.74 9.87 3.01
C LEU A 283 18.51 8.61 3.38
N MET A 284 19.82 8.61 3.18
CA MET A 284 20.68 7.48 3.51
C MET A 284 21.51 7.76 4.76
N TYR A 285 21.53 6.76 5.64
CA TYR A 285 22.36 6.75 6.83
C TYR A 285 23.35 5.59 6.79
N LYS A 286 24.55 5.81 7.32
CA LYS A 286 25.54 4.76 7.53
C LYS A 286 25.84 4.56 9.01
N THR A 287 26.16 3.32 9.38
CA THR A 287 26.47 2.92 10.76
C THR A 287 27.45 1.76 10.80
N LYS A 288 28.15 1.59 11.92
CA LYS A 288 28.97 0.41 12.23
C LYS A 288 28.34 -0.49 13.29
N ASP A 289 27.45 0.07 14.11
CA ASP A 289 26.97 -0.54 15.35
C ASP A 289 25.43 -0.48 15.52
N PHE A 290 24.72 0.13 14.57
CA PHE A 290 23.27 0.39 14.62
C PHE A 290 22.80 1.30 15.76
N ILE A 291 23.74 1.92 16.49
CA ILE A 291 23.47 2.87 17.58
C ILE A 291 23.83 4.29 17.15
N LYS A 292 24.97 4.43 16.47
CA LYS A 292 25.45 5.71 15.98
C LYS A 292 25.34 5.74 14.47
N TYR A 293 24.62 6.72 13.97
CA TYR A 293 24.37 6.91 12.56
C TYR A 293 24.97 8.22 12.05
N GLU A 294 25.47 8.19 10.84
CA GLU A 294 25.93 9.35 10.10
C GLU A 294 25.05 9.54 8.86
N LEU A 295 24.42 10.71 8.73
CA LEU A 295 23.66 11.08 7.54
C LEU A 295 24.63 11.32 6.38
N ILE A 296 24.38 10.70 5.25
CA ILE A 296 25.02 11.04 3.99
C ILE A 296 24.37 12.32 3.48
N GLN A 297 25.21 13.36 3.23
CA GLN A 297 24.76 14.74 3.04
C GLN A 297 23.75 14.91 1.89
N ASP A 298 24.00 14.26 0.76
CA ASP A 298 23.09 14.33 -0.38
C ASP A 298 22.06 13.19 -0.33
N PRO A 299 20.79 13.45 -0.63
CA PRO A 299 19.80 12.37 -0.75
C PRO A 299 20.22 11.37 -1.83
N VAL A 300 19.93 10.09 -1.60
CA VAL A 300 20.10 9.04 -2.62
C VAL A 300 19.32 9.37 -3.88
N HIS A 301 18.13 9.89 -3.69
CA HIS A 301 17.26 10.34 -4.77
C HIS A 301 16.23 11.35 -4.27
N ARG A 302 15.73 12.19 -5.18
CA ARG A 302 14.77 13.25 -4.92
C ARG A 302 13.95 13.53 -6.18
N VAL A 303 12.62 13.60 -6.03
CA VAL A 303 11.71 13.95 -7.14
C VAL A 303 10.72 15.02 -6.69
N GLU A 304 10.74 16.16 -7.40
CA GLU A 304 9.86 17.30 -7.13
C GLU A 304 8.39 16.95 -7.32
N GLY A 305 7.53 17.52 -6.46
CA GLY A 305 6.07 17.41 -6.58
C GLY A 305 5.46 16.06 -6.23
N THR A 306 6.25 15.11 -5.68
CA THR A 306 5.76 13.77 -5.36
C THR A 306 5.35 13.57 -3.89
N GLY A 307 5.55 14.59 -3.05
CA GLY A 307 5.11 14.55 -1.65
C GLY A 307 5.91 13.61 -0.74
N MET A 308 5.28 13.11 0.31
CA MET A 308 5.95 12.25 1.30
C MET A 308 6.18 10.83 0.77
N TRP A 309 7.44 10.38 0.79
CA TRP A 309 7.82 9.00 0.47
C TRP A 309 7.88 8.13 1.72
N GLU A 310 7.15 7.02 1.68
CA GLU A 310 7.12 5.96 2.69
C GLU A 310 7.70 4.67 2.12
N CYS A 311 8.04 3.72 2.99
CA CYS A 311 8.38 2.34 2.64
C CYS A 311 9.31 2.25 1.43
N ILE A 312 10.40 3.02 1.43
CA ILE A 312 11.38 3.00 0.32
C ILE A 312 12.01 1.61 0.24
N ASP A 313 12.15 1.11 -0.97
CA ASP A 313 12.83 -0.14 -1.26
C ASP A 313 13.85 0.08 -2.40
N LEU A 314 15.11 -0.28 -2.17
CA LEU A 314 16.18 -0.19 -3.15
C LEU A 314 16.91 -1.53 -3.24
N TYR A 315 16.86 -2.18 -4.40
CA TYR A 315 17.49 -3.48 -4.56
C TYR A 315 17.93 -3.74 -6.00
N PRO A 316 18.98 -4.56 -6.19
CA PRO A 316 19.36 -5.02 -7.50
C PRO A 316 18.33 -6.00 -8.05
N ILE A 317 18.02 -5.86 -9.35
CA ILE A 317 17.14 -6.74 -10.09
C ILE A 317 17.87 -7.14 -11.38
N SER A 318 18.81 -8.06 -11.28
CA SER A 318 19.48 -8.57 -12.47
C SER A 318 18.65 -9.67 -13.12
N GLY A 319 18.47 -9.58 -14.41
CA GLY A 319 18.11 -10.69 -15.25
C GLY A 319 19.37 -11.38 -15.73
N GLY A 320 19.40 -12.68 -15.64
CA GLY A 320 20.32 -13.53 -16.38
C GLY A 320 21.77 -13.65 -15.88
N SER A 321 22.36 -14.76 -16.26
CA SER A 321 23.65 -15.30 -15.82
C SER A 321 24.91 -14.64 -16.41
N ASN A 322 24.81 -13.50 -17.08
CA ASN A 322 25.97 -12.86 -17.72
C ASN A 322 26.61 -11.83 -16.78
N SER A 323 27.74 -12.19 -16.21
CA SER A 323 28.54 -11.39 -15.28
C SER A 323 29.16 -10.09 -15.86
N SER A 324 28.84 -9.72 -17.09
CA SER A 324 29.34 -8.52 -17.77
C SER A 324 28.28 -7.44 -17.98
N GLU A 325 27.02 -7.69 -17.62
CA GLU A 325 25.97 -6.68 -17.76
C GLU A 325 25.91 -5.77 -16.51
N GLU A 326 25.66 -4.50 -16.75
CA GLU A 326 25.47 -3.51 -15.71
C GLU A 326 24.23 -3.84 -14.85
N VAL A 327 24.39 -3.80 -13.52
CA VAL A 327 23.33 -4.14 -12.57
C VAL A 327 22.24 -3.08 -12.59
N ILE A 328 21.04 -3.47 -12.97
CA ILE A 328 19.84 -2.64 -12.84
C ILE A 328 19.31 -2.76 -11.42
N HIS A 329 18.93 -1.62 -10.85
CA HIS A 329 18.27 -1.54 -9.55
C HIS A 329 16.83 -1.07 -9.71
N VAL A 330 15.98 -1.54 -8.83
CA VAL A 330 14.66 -0.97 -8.60
C VAL A 330 14.76 -0.01 -7.44
N MET A 331 14.25 1.20 -7.59
CA MET A 331 13.85 2.04 -6.47
C MET A 331 12.34 2.12 -6.45
N LYS A 332 11.74 1.86 -5.29
CA LYS A 332 10.31 1.93 -5.06
C LYS A 332 10.05 2.86 -3.88
N ALA A 333 9.01 3.66 -3.95
CA ALA A 333 8.46 4.39 -2.81
C ALA A 333 6.94 4.36 -2.80
N SER A 334 6.36 4.36 -1.61
CA SER A 334 4.95 4.59 -1.39
C SER A 334 4.73 6.09 -1.26
N VAL A 335 3.96 6.68 -2.17
CA VAL A 335 3.64 8.12 -2.13
C VAL A 335 2.43 8.32 -1.23
N ASN A 336 2.67 8.86 -0.03
CA ASN A 336 1.63 9.00 1.00
C ASN A 336 0.44 9.84 0.56
N ASP A 337 0.70 10.91 -0.17
CA ASP A 337 -0.32 11.87 -0.58
C ASP A 337 -1.32 11.27 -1.59
N GLU A 338 -0.91 10.22 -2.31
CA GLU A 338 -1.72 9.57 -3.34
C GLU A 338 -2.18 8.15 -2.97
N TRP A 339 -1.57 7.55 -1.94
CA TRP A 339 -1.78 6.14 -1.57
C TRP A 339 -1.48 5.16 -2.71
N HIS A 340 -0.37 5.41 -3.42
CA HIS A 340 0.13 4.56 -4.49
C HIS A 340 1.61 4.24 -4.32
N ASP A 341 1.95 3.00 -4.66
CA ASP A 341 3.33 2.55 -4.76
C ASP A 341 3.85 2.79 -6.17
N TYR A 342 4.92 3.56 -6.28
CA TYR A 342 5.62 3.81 -7.53
C TYR A 342 6.99 3.14 -7.53
N TYR A 343 7.46 2.73 -8.70
CA TYR A 343 8.83 2.24 -8.87
C TYR A 343 9.44 2.80 -10.15
N ALA A 344 10.75 2.79 -10.17
CA ALA A 344 11.51 3.03 -11.38
C ALA A 344 12.71 2.08 -11.48
N LEU A 345 13.16 1.84 -12.70
CA LEU A 345 14.40 1.13 -12.96
C LEU A 345 15.54 2.14 -13.09
N GLY A 346 16.68 1.85 -12.48
CA GLY A 346 17.79 2.78 -12.45
C GLY A 346 19.12 2.13 -12.14
N ARG A 347 20.12 2.96 -11.86
CA ARG A 347 21.46 2.57 -11.46
C ARG A 347 21.79 3.17 -10.10
N PHE A 348 22.33 2.36 -9.23
CA PHE A 348 22.83 2.81 -7.95
C PHE A 348 24.37 2.88 -7.98
N ASP A 349 24.89 4.08 -7.84
CA ASP A 349 26.32 4.35 -7.67
C ASP A 349 26.66 4.27 -6.17
N ALA A 350 27.38 3.23 -5.76
CA ALA A 350 27.72 3.00 -4.37
C ALA A 350 28.81 3.97 -3.85
N GLU A 351 29.67 4.53 -4.72
CA GLU A 351 30.68 5.52 -4.31
C GLU A 351 30.05 6.88 -4.07
N ALA A 352 29.17 7.30 -5.00
CA ALA A 352 28.42 8.55 -4.89
C ALA A 352 27.21 8.43 -3.93
N ASN A 353 26.83 7.23 -3.51
CA ASN A 353 25.59 6.96 -2.77
C ASN A 353 24.34 7.54 -3.45
N ARG A 354 24.28 7.42 -4.77
CA ARG A 354 23.27 8.07 -5.60
C ARG A 354 22.57 7.06 -6.51
N TRP A 355 21.28 7.16 -6.59
CA TRP A 355 20.49 6.43 -7.56
C TRP A 355 20.03 7.35 -8.70
N THR A 356 20.01 6.82 -9.94
CA THR A 356 19.62 7.57 -11.13
C THR A 356 18.68 6.71 -11.97
N PRO A 357 17.49 7.21 -12.36
CA PRO A 357 16.56 6.46 -13.20
C PRO A 357 17.15 6.23 -14.60
N LEU A 358 16.79 5.10 -15.23
CA LEU A 358 17.10 4.83 -16.63
C LEU A 358 16.32 5.77 -17.55
N ASP A 359 15.10 6.10 -17.16
CA ASP A 359 14.22 7.02 -17.86
C ASP A 359 13.64 8.04 -16.86
N PRO A 360 14.08 9.31 -16.95
CA PRO A 360 13.59 10.35 -16.04
C PRO A 360 12.09 10.67 -16.18
N GLU A 361 11.44 10.29 -17.30
CA GLU A 361 10.00 10.50 -17.49
C GLU A 361 9.17 9.43 -16.76
N THR A 362 9.80 8.34 -16.33
CA THR A 362 9.19 7.25 -15.56
C THR A 362 9.81 7.10 -14.18
N ASP A 363 10.23 8.20 -13.57
CA ASP A 363 10.85 8.21 -12.26
C ASP A 363 9.87 7.87 -11.11
N VAL A 364 10.40 7.64 -9.92
CA VAL A 364 9.63 7.31 -8.71
C VAL A 364 8.64 8.43 -8.39
N GLY A 365 7.36 8.07 -8.23
CA GLY A 365 6.28 9.03 -7.95
C GLY A 365 5.60 9.62 -9.17
N ILE A 366 6.14 9.42 -10.40
CA ILE A 366 5.57 9.98 -11.64
C ILE A 366 5.32 8.96 -12.75
N GLY A 367 5.93 7.79 -12.68
CA GLY A 367 5.92 6.83 -13.78
C GLY A 367 5.12 5.57 -13.48
N MET A 368 5.84 4.48 -13.28
CA MET A 368 5.24 3.15 -13.16
C MET A 368 4.75 2.86 -11.75
N ARG A 369 3.57 2.29 -11.66
CA ARG A 369 2.99 1.83 -10.40
C ARG A 369 3.30 0.36 -10.15
N VAL A 370 3.50 0.01 -8.89
CA VAL A 370 3.59 -1.38 -8.44
C VAL A 370 2.25 -2.07 -8.63
N ASP A 371 1.14 -1.36 -8.37
CA ASP A 371 -0.22 -1.85 -8.56
C ASP A 371 -1.13 -0.67 -8.93
N TRP A 372 -2.10 -0.91 -9.80
CA TRP A 372 -3.02 0.13 -10.27
C TRP A 372 -4.31 0.21 -9.45
N GLY A 373 -4.46 -0.60 -8.41
CA GLY A 373 -5.64 -0.64 -7.55
C GLY A 373 -5.36 -0.16 -6.12
N LYS A 374 -5.74 -1.00 -5.15
CA LYS A 374 -5.70 -0.68 -3.71
C LYS A 374 -4.46 -1.18 -2.97
N PHE A 375 -3.55 -1.86 -3.64
CA PHE A 375 -2.31 -2.35 -3.05
C PHE A 375 -1.35 -1.18 -2.75
N TYR A 376 -0.85 -1.10 -1.50
CA TYR A 376 -0.09 0.04 -1.01
C TYR A 376 0.94 -0.37 0.04
N ALA A 377 1.90 0.53 0.32
CA ALA A 377 2.92 0.43 1.36
C ALA A 377 3.68 -0.92 1.31
N SER A 378 3.98 -1.37 0.09
CA SER A 378 4.68 -2.63 -0.10
C SER A 378 6.14 -2.53 0.33
N THR A 379 6.65 -3.64 0.83
CA THR A 379 8.07 -3.85 1.10
C THR A 379 8.51 -5.17 0.50
N SER A 380 9.81 -5.34 0.29
CA SER A 380 10.31 -6.60 -0.25
C SER A 380 11.45 -7.16 0.58
N PHE A 381 11.61 -8.47 0.51
CA PHE A 381 12.75 -9.18 1.08
C PHE A 381 13.34 -10.19 0.09
N TYR A 382 14.58 -10.55 0.30
CA TYR A 382 15.22 -11.61 -0.47
C TYR A 382 15.04 -12.96 0.22
N ASP A 383 14.46 -13.92 -0.51
CA ASP A 383 14.34 -15.31 -0.10
C ASP A 383 15.59 -16.07 -0.58
N PRO A 384 16.52 -16.42 0.31
CA PRO A 384 17.79 -17.03 -0.08
C PRO A 384 17.64 -18.51 -0.48
N VAL A 385 16.56 -19.16 -0.06
CA VAL A 385 16.32 -20.59 -0.37
C VAL A 385 15.88 -20.74 -1.81
N LYS A 386 14.94 -19.93 -2.26
CA LYS A 386 14.45 -19.95 -3.64
C LYS A 386 15.15 -18.94 -4.53
N GLN A 387 16.11 -18.18 -3.99
CA GLN A 387 16.89 -17.17 -4.72
C GLN A 387 16.01 -16.19 -5.48
N ARG A 388 15.00 -15.66 -4.78
CA ARG A 388 14.03 -14.74 -5.35
C ARG A 388 13.79 -13.54 -4.44
N ARG A 389 13.37 -12.43 -5.01
CA ARG A 389 12.81 -11.32 -4.26
C ARG A 389 11.31 -11.47 -4.18
N VAL A 390 10.77 -11.29 -2.98
CA VAL A 390 9.33 -11.34 -2.72
C VAL A 390 8.90 -9.98 -2.20
N SER A 391 7.92 -9.38 -2.86
CA SER A 391 7.25 -8.15 -2.44
C SER A 391 5.90 -8.46 -1.82
N TRP A 392 5.53 -7.70 -0.81
CA TRP A 392 4.26 -7.87 -0.12
C TRP A 392 3.71 -6.52 0.34
N GLY A 393 2.42 -6.27 0.16
CA GLY A 393 1.80 -4.99 0.43
C GLY A 393 0.43 -5.10 1.07
N PHE A 394 0.07 -4.02 1.70
CA PHE A 394 -1.20 -3.80 2.37
C PHE A 394 -2.31 -3.47 1.35
N VAL A 395 -3.52 -3.95 1.61
CA VAL A 395 -4.71 -3.64 0.82
C VAL A 395 -5.79 -3.07 1.74
N GLY A 396 -6.00 -1.77 1.63
CA GLY A 396 -6.95 -1.03 2.47
C GLY A 396 -8.42 -1.33 2.14
N GLU A 397 -9.29 -0.93 3.03
CA GLU A 397 -10.75 -0.98 2.83
C GLU A 397 -11.22 0.14 1.88
N THR A 398 -12.40 -0.05 1.29
CA THR A 398 -13.09 0.98 0.48
C THR A 398 -14.46 1.33 1.03
N ASP A 399 -14.82 0.74 2.15
CA ASP A 399 -15.99 1.07 2.97
C ASP A 399 -15.64 2.05 4.11
N SER A 400 -16.59 2.31 5.00
CA SER A 400 -16.41 3.29 6.07
C SER A 400 -15.73 2.67 7.32
N PRO A 401 -15.04 3.46 8.14
CA PRO A 401 -14.53 3.00 9.44
C PRO A 401 -15.62 2.42 10.37
N ASN A 402 -16.87 2.88 10.25
CA ASN A 402 -17.99 2.31 11.00
C ASN A 402 -18.31 0.89 10.55
N THR A 403 -18.18 0.61 9.26
CA THR A 403 -18.32 -0.75 8.72
C THR A 403 -17.19 -1.64 9.21
N ASP A 404 -15.95 -1.14 9.28
CA ASP A 404 -14.81 -1.86 9.84
C ASP A 404 -15.06 -2.26 11.31
N ILE A 405 -15.58 -1.34 12.11
CA ILE A 405 -15.97 -1.60 13.50
C ILE A 405 -17.06 -2.67 13.56
N ALA A 406 -18.08 -2.59 12.70
CA ALA A 406 -19.17 -3.57 12.64
C ALA A 406 -18.68 -4.96 12.21
N LYS A 407 -17.71 -5.03 11.28
CA LYS A 407 -17.07 -6.28 10.85
C LYS A 407 -16.20 -6.90 11.96
N GLY A 408 -15.58 -6.07 12.81
CA GLY A 408 -14.56 -6.48 13.77
C GLY A 408 -13.19 -6.76 13.13
N TRP A 409 -12.98 -6.33 11.88
CA TRP A 409 -11.70 -6.41 11.18
C TRP A 409 -11.59 -5.32 10.11
N ALA A 410 -10.36 -4.95 9.72
CA ALA A 410 -10.08 -4.01 8.63
C ALA A 410 -8.83 -4.41 7.90
N SER A 411 -8.85 -4.25 6.58
CA SER A 411 -7.71 -4.44 5.69
C SER A 411 -7.18 -5.88 5.63
N LEU A 412 -6.23 -6.10 4.75
CA LEU A 412 -5.57 -7.39 4.54
C LEU A 412 -4.24 -7.17 3.82
N GLN A 413 -3.45 -8.22 3.67
CA GLN A 413 -2.27 -8.22 2.80
C GLN A 413 -2.62 -8.85 1.45
N GLY A 414 -2.15 -8.26 0.35
CA GLY A 414 -2.21 -8.89 -0.97
C GLY A 414 -1.44 -10.21 -0.98
N ILE A 415 -1.54 -10.98 -2.06
CA ILE A 415 -0.73 -12.19 -2.20
C ILE A 415 0.75 -11.80 -2.33
N PRO A 416 1.69 -12.52 -1.64
CA PRO A 416 3.12 -12.32 -1.83
C PRO A 416 3.51 -12.49 -3.31
N ARG A 417 4.28 -11.54 -3.85
CA ARG A 417 4.61 -11.45 -5.27
C ARG A 417 6.10 -11.66 -5.48
N LYS A 418 6.47 -12.63 -6.30
CA LYS A 418 7.82 -12.73 -6.84
C LYS A 418 8.05 -11.58 -7.81
N VAL A 419 9.19 -10.90 -7.68
CA VAL A 419 9.56 -9.75 -8.52
C VAL A 419 10.82 -10.06 -9.30
N VAL A 420 10.76 -9.88 -10.63
CA VAL A 420 11.90 -10.06 -11.54
C VAL A 420 11.90 -8.96 -12.61
N LEU A 421 13.03 -8.73 -13.26
CA LEU A 421 13.10 -7.86 -14.44
C LEU A 421 12.34 -8.49 -15.61
N ASP A 422 11.59 -7.72 -16.36
CA ASP A 422 11.08 -8.19 -17.66
C ASP A 422 12.22 -8.17 -18.69
N GLU A 423 12.81 -9.33 -18.91
CA GLU A 423 13.94 -9.49 -19.85
C GLU A 423 13.57 -9.17 -21.29
N LYS A 424 12.28 -9.24 -21.64
CA LYS A 424 11.83 -8.96 -23.00
C LYS A 424 11.75 -7.46 -23.30
N THR A 425 11.26 -6.70 -22.33
CA THR A 425 11.09 -5.24 -22.49
C THR A 425 12.25 -4.46 -21.90
N ARG A 426 12.84 -4.94 -20.79
CA ARG A 426 13.86 -4.27 -19.96
C ARG A 426 13.45 -2.86 -19.48
N THR A 427 12.15 -2.57 -19.51
CA THR A 427 11.60 -1.27 -19.11
C THR A 427 10.69 -1.35 -17.87
N ASN A 428 10.36 -2.57 -17.41
CA ASN A 428 9.47 -2.80 -16.27
C ASN A 428 9.86 -4.06 -15.50
N ILE A 429 9.30 -4.20 -14.30
CA ILE A 429 9.34 -5.44 -13.53
C ILE A 429 8.17 -6.35 -13.92
N LEU A 430 8.36 -7.65 -13.69
CA LEU A 430 7.27 -8.63 -13.65
C LEU A 430 6.96 -8.96 -12.19
N GLN A 431 5.70 -8.93 -11.83
CA GLN A 431 5.19 -9.32 -10.54
C GLN A 431 4.23 -10.51 -10.71
N TRP A 432 4.52 -11.61 -10.04
CA TRP A 432 3.71 -12.81 -10.15
C TRP A 432 3.46 -13.42 -8.77
N PRO A 433 2.28 -13.99 -8.50
CA PRO A 433 2.04 -14.68 -7.24
C PRO A 433 3.12 -15.71 -6.97
N VAL A 434 3.56 -15.82 -5.72
CA VAL A 434 4.50 -16.89 -5.34
C VAL A 434 3.89 -18.24 -5.70
N GLU A 435 4.74 -19.17 -6.16
CA GLU A 435 4.28 -20.47 -6.64
C GLU A 435 3.62 -21.33 -5.56
N GLU A 436 3.86 -21.03 -4.29
CA GLU A 436 3.26 -21.72 -3.15
C GLU A 436 1.75 -21.59 -3.10
N ILE A 437 1.19 -20.50 -3.67
CA ILE A 437 -0.27 -20.31 -3.72
C ILE A 437 -0.97 -21.41 -4.54
N ASP A 438 -0.25 -22.03 -5.48
CA ASP A 438 -0.79 -23.09 -6.32
C ASP A 438 -1.12 -24.36 -5.51
N SER A 439 -0.55 -24.52 -4.31
CA SER A 439 -0.87 -25.61 -3.38
C SER A 439 -2.33 -25.60 -2.89
N LEU A 440 -2.99 -24.44 -2.96
CA LEU A 440 -4.38 -24.29 -2.59
C LEU A 440 -5.37 -24.72 -3.68
N ARG A 441 -4.90 -24.94 -4.90
CA ARG A 441 -5.73 -25.41 -6.02
C ARG A 441 -6.19 -26.86 -5.79
N TYR A 442 -7.49 -27.15 -5.90
CA TYR A 442 -7.98 -28.52 -5.74
C TYR A 442 -8.88 -29.01 -6.87
N ASN A 443 -9.70 -28.20 -7.50
CA ASN A 443 -10.50 -28.54 -8.65
C ASN A 443 -10.13 -27.65 -9.83
N ALA A 444 -10.14 -28.20 -11.03
CA ALA A 444 -9.92 -27.46 -12.26
C ALA A 444 -11.09 -27.66 -13.24
N ALA A 445 -11.60 -26.55 -13.77
CA ALA A 445 -12.54 -26.55 -14.87
C ALA A 445 -11.89 -25.85 -16.08
N ASN A 446 -11.94 -26.49 -17.25
CA ASN A 446 -11.34 -25.97 -18.48
C ASN A 446 -12.42 -25.56 -19.47
N PHE A 447 -12.41 -24.29 -19.83
CA PHE A 447 -13.31 -23.64 -20.79
C PHE A 447 -12.57 -23.07 -21.99
N SER A 448 -11.33 -23.55 -22.26
CA SER A 448 -10.51 -23.05 -23.37
C SER A 448 -11.14 -23.38 -24.73
N GLY A 449 -10.81 -22.56 -25.74
CA GLY A 449 -11.22 -22.79 -27.14
C GLY A 449 -12.63 -22.28 -27.48
N ILE A 450 -13.29 -21.51 -26.60
CA ILE A 450 -14.60 -20.90 -26.88
C ILE A 450 -14.45 -19.58 -27.64
N THR A 451 -15.44 -19.29 -28.48
CA THR A 451 -15.57 -17.98 -29.15
C THR A 451 -16.72 -17.22 -28.51
N ILE A 452 -16.48 -15.97 -28.13
CA ILE A 452 -17.48 -15.08 -27.56
C ILE A 452 -17.86 -14.09 -28.66
N GLU A 453 -19.09 -14.21 -29.14
CA GLU A 453 -19.63 -13.30 -30.15
C GLU A 453 -19.78 -11.87 -29.60
N SER A 454 -19.89 -10.88 -30.49
CA SER A 454 -20.14 -9.49 -30.11
C SER A 454 -21.39 -9.36 -29.24
N SER A 455 -21.31 -8.62 -28.15
CA SER A 455 -22.38 -8.39 -27.16
C SER A 455 -22.83 -9.66 -26.39
N ALA A 456 -22.04 -10.73 -26.43
CA ALA A 456 -22.35 -11.96 -25.70
C ALA A 456 -21.75 -11.97 -24.29
N VAL A 457 -22.52 -12.58 -23.37
CA VAL A 457 -22.09 -12.93 -22.00
C VAL A 457 -22.35 -14.43 -21.79
N ILE A 458 -21.32 -15.17 -21.42
CA ILE A 458 -21.40 -16.63 -21.20
C ILE A 458 -21.06 -16.91 -19.74
N THR A 459 -22.03 -17.42 -18.99
CA THR A 459 -21.83 -17.82 -17.59
C THR A 459 -21.07 -19.15 -17.53
N LEU A 460 -20.04 -19.21 -16.69
CA LEU A 460 -19.26 -20.42 -16.45
C LEU A 460 -19.98 -21.30 -15.40
N PRO A 461 -20.18 -22.59 -15.66
CA PRO A 461 -20.85 -23.51 -14.74
C PRO A 461 -19.88 -23.95 -13.61
N LEU A 462 -19.58 -23.05 -12.69
CA LEU A 462 -18.73 -23.28 -11.53
C LEU A 462 -19.56 -23.69 -10.31
N ARG A 463 -18.96 -24.48 -9.40
CA ARG A 463 -19.61 -24.94 -8.16
C ARG A 463 -19.55 -23.89 -7.06
N GLN A 464 -18.42 -23.18 -6.98
CA GLN A 464 -18.22 -22.06 -6.08
C GLN A 464 -17.52 -20.92 -6.82
N VAL A 465 -17.68 -19.68 -6.35
CA VAL A 465 -17.16 -18.50 -7.04
C VAL A 465 -16.44 -17.52 -6.08
N ALA A 466 -16.38 -17.86 -4.79
CA ALA A 466 -15.82 -16.97 -3.80
C ALA A 466 -14.28 -17.05 -3.72
N GLN A 467 -13.70 -18.21 -4.01
CA GLN A 467 -12.27 -18.48 -3.92
C GLN A 467 -11.79 -19.18 -5.18
N LEU A 468 -11.19 -18.43 -6.10
CA LEU A 468 -10.79 -18.92 -7.41
C LEU A 468 -9.40 -18.45 -7.80
N ASP A 469 -8.77 -19.24 -8.66
CA ASP A 469 -7.58 -18.87 -9.42
C ASP A 469 -7.89 -19.11 -10.91
N ILE A 470 -7.99 -18.03 -11.67
CA ILE A 470 -8.44 -18.02 -13.05
C ILE A 470 -7.26 -17.68 -13.97
N GLU A 471 -6.91 -18.57 -14.87
CA GLU A 471 -5.94 -18.31 -15.92
C GLU A 471 -6.68 -18.14 -17.25
N ALA A 472 -6.65 -16.93 -17.81
CA ALA A 472 -7.32 -16.58 -19.04
C ALA A 472 -6.35 -16.03 -20.08
N SER A 473 -6.56 -16.38 -21.36
CA SER A 473 -5.93 -15.69 -22.49
C SER A 473 -6.92 -15.52 -23.64
N PHE A 474 -6.82 -14.37 -24.28
CA PHE A 474 -7.75 -13.94 -25.32
C PHE A 474 -6.98 -13.61 -26.59
N ARG A 475 -7.60 -13.93 -27.74
CA ARG A 475 -7.12 -13.53 -29.06
C ARG A 475 -8.22 -12.87 -29.86
N LEU A 476 -7.86 -11.78 -30.50
CA LEU A 476 -8.73 -11.08 -31.43
C LEU A 476 -8.34 -11.39 -32.87
N ASN A 477 -9.29 -11.20 -33.77
CA ASN A 477 -9.04 -11.33 -35.18
C ASN A 477 -8.07 -10.21 -35.65
N ALA A 478 -7.00 -10.60 -36.33
CA ALA A 478 -6.00 -9.67 -36.84
C ALA A 478 -6.60 -8.62 -37.79
N SER A 479 -7.62 -8.98 -38.59
CA SER A 479 -8.31 -8.03 -39.45
C SER A 479 -9.10 -6.97 -38.68
N ALA A 480 -9.67 -7.33 -37.53
CA ALA A 480 -10.35 -6.37 -36.65
C ALA A 480 -9.35 -5.37 -36.03
N ILE A 481 -8.18 -5.85 -35.60
CA ILE A 481 -7.11 -4.98 -35.10
C ILE A 481 -6.58 -4.06 -36.21
N ALA A 482 -6.39 -4.57 -37.42
CA ALA A 482 -5.92 -3.78 -38.56
C ALA A 482 -6.91 -2.69 -39.00
N ALA A 483 -8.20 -2.90 -38.75
CA ALA A 483 -9.28 -1.97 -39.09
C ALA A 483 -9.48 -0.84 -38.06
N LEU A 484 -8.76 -0.85 -36.94
CA LEU A 484 -8.86 0.17 -35.89
C LEU A 484 -8.48 1.56 -36.46
N ASN A 485 -9.30 2.55 -36.18
CA ASN A 485 -9.00 3.95 -36.45
C ASN A 485 -8.12 4.54 -35.34
N GLU A 486 -7.39 5.60 -35.67
CA GLU A 486 -6.67 6.38 -34.66
C GLU A 486 -7.67 7.03 -33.69
N ALA A 487 -7.34 7.01 -32.41
CA ALA A 487 -8.13 7.66 -31.39
C ALA A 487 -8.03 9.19 -31.53
N ASP A 488 -9.13 9.87 -31.27
CA ASP A 488 -9.21 11.32 -31.20
C ASP A 488 -8.85 11.87 -29.79
N VAL A 489 -8.81 10.99 -28.81
CA VAL A 489 -8.46 11.29 -27.40
C VAL A 489 -7.55 10.21 -26.84
N SER A 490 -6.81 10.56 -25.79
CA SER A 490 -6.08 9.57 -24.99
C SER A 490 -7.06 8.84 -24.08
N TYR A 491 -7.16 7.51 -24.22
CA TYR A 491 -7.97 6.66 -23.36
C TYR A 491 -7.20 6.26 -22.10
N ASN A 492 -7.92 6.14 -21.00
CA ASN A 492 -7.49 5.44 -19.78
C ASN A 492 -8.68 4.65 -19.21
N CYS A 493 -8.46 3.87 -18.17
CA CYS A 493 -9.52 3.03 -17.61
C CYS A 493 -10.74 3.85 -17.14
N SER A 494 -10.53 5.00 -16.51
CA SER A 494 -11.63 5.85 -16.04
C SER A 494 -12.40 6.55 -17.16
N THR A 495 -11.79 6.71 -18.34
CA THR A 495 -12.41 7.35 -19.54
C THR A 495 -12.76 6.34 -20.62
N SER A 496 -12.71 5.03 -20.35
CA SER A 496 -13.02 3.97 -21.33
C SER A 496 -14.51 3.90 -21.70
N GLY A 497 -15.39 4.52 -20.95
CA GLY A 497 -16.80 4.66 -21.30
C GLY A 497 -16.96 5.29 -22.70
N GLY A 498 -17.68 4.60 -23.61
CA GLY A 498 -17.84 5.01 -24.99
C GLY A 498 -16.61 4.83 -25.88
N ALA A 499 -15.51 4.21 -25.41
CA ALA A 499 -14.33 3.94 -26.22
C ALA A 499 -14.64 3.07 -27.44
N THR A 500 -15.53 2.08 -27.29
CA THR A 500 -15.99 1.22 -28.38
C THR A 500 -16.73 1.99 -29.45
N GLU A 501 -17.56 2.96 -29.07
CA GLU A 501 -18.29 3.84 -30.02
C GLU A 501 -17.33 4.74 -30.81
N ARG A 502 -16.16 5.02 -30.23
CA ARG A 502 -15.09 5.80 -30.87
C ARG A 502 -14.02 4.96 -31.57
N GLY A 503 -14.30 3.65 -31.76
CA GLY A 503 -13.48 2.77 -32.55
C GLY A 503 -12.46 1.92 -31.79
N ALA A 504 -12.47 1.92 -30.47
CA ALA A 504 -11.70 0.94 -29.69
C ALA A 504 -12.36 -0.45 -29.78
N LEU A 505 -11.55 -1.50 -29.70
CA LEU A 505 -11.98 -2.88 -29.72
C LEU A 505 -12.04 -3.43 -28.28
N GLY A 506 -13.24 -3.73 -27.81
CA GLY A 506 -13.53 -4.14 -26.44
C GLY A 506 -14.68 -3.30 -25.85
N PRO A 507 -14.92 -3.37 -24.52
CA PRO A 507 -14.23 -4.24 -23.55
C PRO A 507 -14.58 -5.73 -23.70
N PHE A 508 -13.65 -6.61 -23.36
CA PHE A 508 -13.86 -8.06 -23.28
C PHE A 508 -13.02 -8.66 -22.16
N GLY A 509 -13.52 -9.71 -21.51
CA GLY A 509 -12.83 -10.32 -20.37
C GLY A 509 -13.75 -11.11 -19.47
N LEU A 510 -13.66 -10.86 -18.16
CA LEU A 510 -14.37 -11.59 -17.11
C LEU A 510 -15.33 -10.67 -16.35
N LEU A 511 -16.48 -11.19 -15.95
CA LEU A 511 -17.34 -10.62 -14.90
C LEU A 511 -17.20 -11.49 -13.67
N ILE A 512 -16.75 -10.91 -12.56
CA ILE A 512 -16.52 -11.58 -11.28
C ILE A 512 -17.61 -11.11 -10.30
N HIS A 513 -18.07 -12.00 -9.44
CA HIS A 513 -19.17 -11.73 -8.50
C HIS A 513 -20.38 -11.10 -9.22
N ALA A 514 -20.73 -11.67 -10.38
CA ALA A 514 -21.87 -11.21 -11.16
C ALA A 514 -23.17 -11.84 -10.66
N THR A 515 -24.25 -11.06 -10.61
CA THR A 515 -25.61 -11.59 -10.45
C THR A 515 -26.20 -11.99 -11.79
N ASN A 516 -27.23 -12.86 -11.78
CA ASN A 516 -27.94 -13.23 -13.02
C ASN A 516 -28.61 -12.02 -13.70
N SER A 517 -29.01 -11.03 -12.93
CA SER A 517 -29.63 -9.79 -13.42
C SER A 517 -28.62 -8.76 -13.94
N GLY A 518 -27.32 -8.95 -13.65
CA GLY A 518 -26.30 -7.94 -13.88
C GLY A 518 -26.37 -6.74 -12.93
N SER A 519 -27.15 -6.86 -11.82
CA SER A 519 -27.27 -5.78 -10.82
C SER A 519 -25.99 -5.53 -10.04
N GLU A 520 -25.17 -6.57 -9.88
CA GLU A 520 -23.82 -6.49 -9.32
C GLU A 520 -22.86 -7.28 -10.18
N GLN A 521 -21.66 -6.73 -10.38
CA GLN A 521 -20.53 -7.37 -11.04
C GLN A 521 -19.26 -6.51 -10.92
N LEU A 522 -18.11 -7.14 -10.78
CA LEU A 522 -16.82 -6.54 -11.10
C LEU A 522 -16.45 -6.92 -12.53
N ALA A 523 -16.23 -5.97 -13.41
CA ALA A 523 -15.73 -6.26 -14.75
C ALA A 523 -14.19 -6.15 -14.78
N VAL A 524 -13.54 -7.21 -15.24
CA VAL A 524 -12.09 -7.34 -15.42
C VAL A 524 -11.83 -7.56 -16.90
N TYR A 525 -11.23 -6.56 -17.57
CA TYR A 525 -11.28 -6.56 -19.03
C TYR A 525 -10.11 -5.90 -19.72
N PHE A 526 -9.94 -6.29 -20.98
CA PHE A 526 -9.08 -5.64 -21.95
C PHE A 526 -9.89 -4.80 -22.93
N TYR A 527 -9.25 -3.76 -23.46
CA TYR A 527 -9.62 -3.16 -24.73
C TYR A 527 -8.39 -2.65 -25.48
N ILE A 528 -8.50 -2.57 -26.81
CA ILE A 528 -7.40 -2.21 -27.71
C ILE A 528 -7.81 -1.01 -28.55
N TYR A 529 -6.92 -0.07 -28.73
CA TYR A 529 -7.11 1.10 -29.59
C TYR A 529 -5.80 1.53 -30.22
N LYS A 530 -5.87 2.35 -31.28
CA LYS A 530 -4.72 3.09 -31.77
C LYS A 530 -4.62 4.41 -31.01
N GLY A 531 -3.46 4.73 -30.47
CA GLY A 531 -3.19 6.00 -29.81
C GLY A 531 -3.15 7.17 -30.80
N LEU A 532 -3.00 8.39 -30.27
CA LEU A 532 -2.87 9.63 -31.05
C LEU A 532 -1.64 9.64 -31.99
N ASP A 533 -0.66 8.77 -31.72
CA ASP A 533 0.54 8.53 -32.52
C ASP A 533 0.39 7.38 -33.52
N GLY A 534 -0.83 6.84 -33.68
CA GLY A 534 -1.12 5.67 -34.50
C GLY A 534 -0.62 4.34 -33.94
N GLY A 535 0.07 4.34 -32.80
CA GLY A 535 0.58 3.15 -32.14
C GLY A 535 -0.53 2.34 -31.47
N LEU A 536 -0.45 1.00 -31.55
CA LEU A 536 -1.39 0.11 -30.88
C LEU A 536 -1.18 0.17 -29.36
N ARG A 537 -2.27 0.34 -28.62
CA ARG A 537 -2.31 0.37 -27.16
C ARG A 537 -3.28 -0.70 -26.64
N THR A 538 -2.90 -1.36 -25.57
CA THR A 538 -3.77 -2.29 -24.84
C THR A 538 -3.97 -1.77 -23.43
N GLN A 539 -5.22 -1.56 -23.04
CA GLN A 539 -5.61 -1.24 -21.67
C GLN A 539 -6.09 -2.51 -20.97
N PHE A 540 -5.80 -2.58 -19.69
CA PHE A 540 -6.42 -3.56 -18.80
C PHE A 540 -7.00 -2.84 -17.60
N CYS A 541 -8.27 -3.12 -17.31
CA CYS A 541 -9.03 -2.39 -16.31
C CYS A 541 -9.85 -3.31 -15.41
N HIS A 542 -10.02 -2.87 -14.15
CA HIS A 542 -11.09 -3.32 -13.26
C HIS A 542 -12.12 -2.21 -13.16
N ASP A 543 -13.36 -2.49 -13.47
CA ASP A 543 -14.49 -1.58 -13.26
C ASP A 543 -15.27 -2.02 -12.01
N GLU A 544 -15.05 -1.29 -10.92
CA GLU A 544 -15.70 -1.51 -9.63
C GLU A 544 -17.08 -0.83 -9.54
N SER A 545 -17.48 -0.02 -10.51
CA SER A 545 -18.69 0.80 -10.45
C SER A 545 -19.96 -0.02 -10.21
N GLY A 546 -20.00 -1.22 -10.79
CA GLY A 546 -21.08 -2.20 -10.62
C GLY A 546 -20.83 -3.27 -9.55
N SER A 547 -19.74 -3.22 -8.78
CA SER A 547 -19.32 -4.32 -7.89
C SER A 547 -20.19 -4.51 -6.65
N SER A 548 -21.01 -3.52 -6.31
CA SER A 548 -21.91 -3.55 -5.15
C SER A 548 -23.07 -2.57 -5.33
N ARG A 549 -24.22 -2.87 -4.75
CA ARG A 549 -25.35 -1.96 -4.65
C ARG A 549 -25.22 -0.96 -3.49
N ALA A 550 -24.32 -1.20 -2.54
CA ALA A 550 -24.02 -0.24 -1.47
C ALA A 550 -23.50 1.07 -2.06
N LYS A 551 -23.98 2.19 -1.50
CA LYS A 551 -23.67 3.55 -2.02
C LYS A 551 -22.48 4.21 -1.34
N GLU A 552 -22.18 3.79 -0.12
CA GLU A 552 -21.09 4.36 0.69
C GLU A 552 -19.69 3.86 0.31
N LEU A 553 -19.58 2.94 -0.61
CA LEU A 553 -18.31 2.40 -1.06
C LEU A 553 -17.60 3.32 -2.04
N LEU A 554 -16.29 3.42 -1.91
CA LEU A 554 -15.45 4.01 -2.94
C LEU A 554 -15.26 2.99 -4.07
N LYS A 555 -15.96 3.18 -5.17
CA LYS A 555 -15.91 2.35 -6.39
C LYS A 555 -15.26 3.14 -7.51
N ARG A 556 -14.26 2.57 -8.17
CA ARG A 556 -13.47 3.21 -9.21
C ARG A 556 -13.34 2.32 -10.44
N VAL A 557 -12.90 2.91 -11.53
CA VAL A 557 -12.37 2.16 -12.67
C VAL A 557 -10.86 2.34 -12.65
N VAL A 558 -10.14 1.27 -12.38
CA VAL A 558 -8.70 1.29 -12.15
C VAL A 558 -7.97 0.42 -13.17
N GLY A 559 -6.70 0.72 -13.41
CA GLY A 559 -5.87 0.03 -14.39
C GLY A 559 -5.16 1.01 -15.32
N SER A 560 -4.44 0.51 -16.30
CA SER A 560 -3.64 1.32 -17.23
C SER A 560 -3.31 0.58 -18.52
N THR A 561 -2.48 1.21 -19.35
CA THR A 561 -1.87 0.58 -20.51
C THR A 561 -0.87 -0.48 -20.08
N VAL A 562 -0.98 -1.67 -20.67
CA VAL A 562 -0.04 -2.76 -20.44
C VAL A 562 0.78 -3.04 -21.71
N PRO A 563 2.12 -3.20 -21.63
CA PRO A 563 2.92 -3.59 -22.76
C PRO A 563 2.54 -4.97 -23.30
N VAL A 564 2.25 -5.06 -24.59
CA VAL A 564 1.97 -6.31 -25.32
C VAL A 564 2.93 -6.40 -26.50
N LEU A 565 3.76 -7.44 -26.53
CA LEU A 565 4.72 -7.65 -27.60
C LEU A 565 4.06 -8.34 -28.80
N HIS A 566 4.68 -8.18 -29.96
CA HIS A 566 4.16 -8.78 -31.21
C HIS A 566 3.95 -10.29 -31.06
N GLY A 567 2.74 -10.75 -31.38
CA GLY A 567 2.36 -12.17 -31.34
C GLY A 567 1.97 -12.71 -29.98
N GLU A 568 2.05 -11.91 -28.90
CA GLU A 568 1.56 -12.33 -27.58
C GLU A 568 0.02 -12.35 -27.55
N ALA A 569 -0.56 -13.38 -26.94
CA ALA A 569 -1.97 -13.39 -26.57
C ALA A 569 -2.20 -12.50 -25.34
N LEU A 570 -3.36 -11.88 -25.25
CA LEU A 570 -3.74 -11.09 -24.07
C LEU A 570 -4.04 -12.03 -22.91
N SER A 571 -3.24 -12.02 -21.87
CA SER A 571 -3.33 -12.97 -20.77
C SER A 571 -3.44 -12.30 -19.41
N ALA A 572 -4.24 -12.91 -18.53
CA ALA A 572 -4.36 -12.54 -17.13
C ALA A 572 -4.50 -13.78 -16.26
N ARG A 573 -3.87 -13.76 -15.08
CA ARG A 573 -4.19 -14.62 -13.95
C ARG A 573 -4.96 -13.77 -12.94
N VAL A 574 -6.13 -14.24 -12.52
CA VAL A 574 -7.02 -13.49 -11.62
C VAL A 574 -7.29 -14.35 -10.38
N LEU A 575 -6.83 -13.86 -9.23
CA LEU A 575 -7.08 -14.46 -7.94
C LEU A 575 -8.31 -13.79 -7.32
N VAL A 576 -9.30 -14.58 -6.96
CA VAL A 576 -10.55 -14.15 -6.33
C VAL A 576 -10.61 -14.76 -4.94
N ASP A 577 -10.78 -13.92 -3.92
CA ASP A 577 -10.95 -14.39 -2.56
C ASP A 577 -11.92 -13.49 -1.80
N HIS A 578 -13.21 -13.83 -1.93
CA HIS A 578 -14.29 -13.07 -1.30
C HIS A 578 -14.24 -11.58 -1.67
N SER A 579 -13.82 -10.72 -0.74
CA SER A 579 -13.83 -9.25 -0.92
C SER A 579 -12.62 -8.69 -1.66
N ILE A 580 -11.74 -9.52 -2.22
CA ILE A 580 -10.58 -9.08 -2.98
C ILE A 580 -10.46 -9.80 -4.32
N VAL A 581 -10.06 -9.05 -5.34
CA VAL A 581 -9.72 -9.58 -6.66
C VAL A 581 -8.38 -8.99 -7.09
N GLU A 582 -7.38 -9.83 -7.31
CA GLU A 582 -6.05 -9.44 -7.79
C GLU A 582 -5.82 -9.99 -9.20
N SER A 583 -5.45 -9.12 -10.13
CA SER A 583 -5.10 -9.51 -11.50
C SER A 583 -3.63 -9.30 -11.80
N PHE A 584 -3.02 -10.30 -12.42
CA PHE A 584 -1.64 -10.32 -12.89
C PHE A 584 -1.64 -10.47 -14.41
N VAL A 585 -1.29 -9.41 -15.11
CA VAL A 585 -1.57 -9.25 -16.54
C VAL A 585 -0.29 -9.36 -17.36
N MET A 586 -0.36 -10.01 -18.52
CA MET A 586 0.77 -10.20 -19.44
C MET A 586 2.02 -10.76 -18.75
N GLY A 587 1.83 -11.83 -17.95
CA GLY A 587 2.91 -12.46 -17.19
C GLY A 587 3.41 -11.63 -16.01
N GLY A 588 2.64 -10.64 -15.56
CA GLY A 588 2.96 -9.78 -14.42
C GLY A 588 3.51 -8.41 -14.80
N ARG A 589 3.44 -7.99 -16.08
CA ARG A 589 3.81 -6.63 -16.50
C ARG A 589 2.95 -5.56 -15.88
N MET A 590 1.73 -5.92 -15.49
CA MET A 590 0.81 -5.08 -14.75
C MET A 590 0.10 -5.89 -13.67
N THR A 591 -0.20 -5.25 -12.55
CA THR A 591 -1.05 -5.79 -11.50
C THR A 591 -2.15 -4.79 -11.15
N VAL A 592 -3.33 -5.31 -10.85
CA VAL A 592 -4.49 -4.52 -10.43
C VAL A 592 -5.19 -5.24 -9.29
N THR A 593 -5.33 -4.56 -8.15
CA THR A 593 -5.97 -5.09 -6.95
C THR A 593 -7.22 -4.30 -6.62
N SER A 594 -8.38 -4.97 -6.57
CA SER A 594 -9.67 -4.38 -6.22
C SER A 594 -10.23 -4.96 -4.93
N ARG A 595 -10.85 -4.09 -4.10
CA ARG A 595 -11.73 -4.51 -3.02
C ARG A 595 -13.17 -4.45 -3.50
N VAL A 596 -13.91 -5.52 -3.23
CA VAL A 596 -15.29 -5.68 -3.70
C VAL A 596 -16.19 -6.19 -2.58
N TYR A 597 -17.35 -5.60 -2.40
CA TYR A 597 -18.29 -5.92 -1.32
C TYR A 597 -19.69 -6.11 -1.89
N PRO A 598 -19.94 -7.21 -2.62
CA PRO A 598 -21.27 -7.48 -3.16
C PRO A 598 -22.27 -7.71 -2.04
N MET A 599 -23.50 -7.28 -2.25
CA MET A 599 -24.65 -7.52 -1.37
C MET A 599 -25.49 -8.71 -1.84
N GLU A 600 -25.58 -8.90 -3.16
CA GLU A 600 -26.41 -9.91 -3.80
C GLU A 600 -25.56 -11.05 -4.38
N ALA A 601 -24.39 -10.74 -4.95
CA ALA A 601 -23.53 -11.73 -5.63
C ALA A 601 -22.65 -12.54 -4.66
N ILE A 602 -23.20 -12.96 -3.54
CA ILE A 602 -22.56 -13.80 -2.51
C ILE A 602 -23.02 -15.25 -2.60
N HIS A 603 -22.23 -16.18 -2.06
CA HIS A 603 -22.51 -17.62 -2.02
C HIS A 603 -22.97 -18.18 -3.39
N ALA A 604 -24.08 -18.90 -3.42
CA ALA A 604 -24.64 -19.51 -4.64
C ALA A 604 -25.27 -18.49 -5.62
N ALA A 605 -25.44 -17.24 -5.22
CA ALA A 605 -25.98 -16.19 -6.10
C ALA A 605 -24.90 -15.57 -6.99
N GLY A 606 -23.63 -15.61 -6.57
CA GLY A 606 -22.51 -15.12 -7.38
C GLY A 606 -22.25 -15.99 -8.62
N ARG A 607 -21.72 -15.36 -9.67
CA ARG A 607 -21.34 -15.99 -10.94
C ARG A 607 -20.01 -15.46 -11.41
N VAL A 608 -19.35 -16.25 -12.25
CA VAL A 608 -18.26 -15.80 -13.12
C VAL A 608 -18.70 -15.98 -14.56
N CYS A 609 -18.53 -14.93 -15.36
CA CYS A 609 -18.87 -14.96 -16.77
C CYS A 609 -17.68 -14.52 -17.61
N VAL A 610 -17.62 -14.95 -18.87
CA VAL A 610 -16.82 -14.30 -19.91
C VAL A 610 -17.73 -13.42 -20.74
N PHE A 611 -17.24 -12.28 -21.17
CA PHE A 611 -18.03 -11.33 -21.96
C PHE A 611 -17.22 -10.68 -23.08
N ASN A 612 -17.93 -10.21 -24.09
CA ASN A 612 -17.36 -9.47 -25.20
C ASN A 612 -18.33 -8.37 -25.67
N ASN A 613 -17.99 -7.12 -25.42
CA ASN A 613 -18.72 -5.95 -25.88
C ASN A 613 -18.04 -5.27 -27.09
N ALA A 614 -17.03 -5.92 -27.70
CA ALA A 614 -16.41 -5.42 -28.93
C ALA A 614 -17.42 -5.42 -30.06
N THR A 615 -17.70 -4.25 -30.63
CA THR A 615 -18.69 -4.11 -31.72
C THR A 615 -18.20 -4.82 -32.99
N GLY A 616 -19.02 -5.77 -33.49
CA GLY A 616 -18.78 -6.45 -34.76
C GLY A 616 -17.56 -7.37 -34.81
N SER A 617 -16.98 -7.73 -33.66
CA SER A 617 -15.82 -8.62 -33.58
C SER A 617 -16.00 -9.68 -32.50
N ALA A 618 -15.82 -10.94 -32.88
CA ALA A 618 -15.74 -12.04 -31.94
C ALA A 618 -14.37 -12.09 -31.26
N VAL A 619 -14.32 -12.60 -30.02
CA VAL A 619 -13.11 -12.82 -29.24
C VAL A 619 -12.94 -14.31 -28.99
N THR A 620 -11.76 -14.85 -29.29
CA THR A 620 -11.44 -16.25 -28.97
C THR A 620 -10.77 -16.34 -27.61
N VAL A 621 -11.30 -17.17 -26.74
CA VAL A 621 -10.69 -17.54 -25.47
C VAL A 621 -9.78 -18.73 -25.71
N GLU A 622 -8.48 -18.46 -25.88
CA GLU A 622 -7.50 -19.53 -26.16
C GLU A 622 -7.24 -20.43 -24.95
N LYS A 623 -7.14 -19.82 -23.79
CA LYS A 623 -7.03 -20.48 -22.49
C LYS A 623 -8.03 -19.91 -21.52
N LEU A 624 -8.73 -20.76 -20.83
CA LEU A 624 -9.53 -20.39 -19.66
C LEU A 624 -9.62 -21.62 -18.73
N VAL A 625 -8.77 -21.59 -17.73
CA VAL A 625 -8.75 -22.62 -16.68
C VAL A 625 -9.09 -21.95 -15.36
N VAL A 626 -10.08 -22.49 -14.68
CA VAL A 626 -10.54 -21.99 -13.38
C VAL A 626 -10.26 -23.08 -12.35
N HIS A 627 -9.43 -22.75 -11.36
CA HIS A 627 -9.20 -23.59 -10.19
C HIS A 627 -10.03 -23.08 -9.01
N GLU A 628 -10.68 -23.99 -8.31
CA GLU A 628 -11.23 -23.71 -6.99
C GLU A 628 -10.09 -23.72 -5.97
N MET A 629 -10.13 -22.77 -5.01
CA MET A 629 -9.05 -22.58 -4.04
C MET A 629 -9.50 -22.96 -2.63
N ALA A 630 -8.64 -23.69 -1.92
CA ALA A 630 -8.83 -24.00 -0.51
C ALA A 630 -8.57 -22.77 0.37
N SER A 631 -9.21 -22.72 1.52
CA SER A 631 -8.91 -21.70 2.55
C SER A 631 -7.64 -22.05 3.30
N ALA A 632 -6.88 -21.01 3.66
CA ALA A 632 -5.68 -21.08 4.49
C ALA A 632 -5.77 -20.03 5.62
N PRO A 633 -6.73 -20.15 6.54
CA PRO A 633 -6.92 -19.16 7.60
C PRO A 633 -5.72 -19.18 8.54
N ILE A 634 -5.38 -18.01 9.08
CA ILE A 634 -4.29 -17.88 10.05
C ILE A 634 -4.66 -18.66 11.32
N GLN A 635 -3.75 -19.50 11.77
CA GLN A 635 -3.93 -20.34 12.97
C GLN A 635 -3.09 -19.82 14.14
N PRO A 636 -3.52 -19.99 15.40
CA PRO A 636 -2.62 -19.81 16.52
C PRO A 636 -1.44 -20.77 16.42
N TYR A 637 -0.23 -20.28 16.70
CA TYR A 637 0.94 -21.15 16.80
C TYR A 637 0.78 -22.09 18.01
N ARG A 638 1.04 -23.36 17.79
CA ARG A 638 1.06 -24.36 18.87
C ARG A 638 2.47 -24.93 18.96
N ASP A 639 3.09 -24.81 20.12
CA ASP A 639 4.33 -25.53 20.41
C ASP A 639 4.07 -27.03 20.26
N ALA A 640 4.92 -27.73 19.50
CA ALA A 640 4.79 -29.15 19.20
C ALA A 640 5.13 -30.04 20.39
#